data_61ce369d348e311aefac3da0a568e507
#
_entry.id   61ce369d348e311aefac3da0a568e507
#
_cell.length_a   1.000
_cell.length_b   1.000
_cell.length_c   1.000
_cell.angle_alpha   90.00
_cell.angle_beta   90.00
_cell.angle_gamma   90.00
#
_symmetry.space_group_name_H-M   'P 1'
#
loop_
_entity.id
_entity.type
_entity.pdbx_description
1 polymer ?
#
loop_
_entity_poly.entity_id
_entity_poly.type
_entity_poly.pdbx_seq_one_letter_code
_entity_poly.pdbx_strand_id
1 'polypeptide(L)'
;GSRSISREQAELCLENLFLFLDFVAYCYGTSYQEKKFDTSLLTQQPAAPVAQPALPDVDLDALIKENAELKAQLTARRETQQPTYVPKPLELSEYKTRKLYIDSMLTDAGWVEGKNWVNEVPLPGMPNKSGIGYADYVLYGDDGRALAVIEAKRTCKDVAVGRQQAKLYADILEKQFGRRPVVFLTNGFDTRIVDNIYPERKVASIYSKRDLEKWFNLQAMRTSLANVDVNKNIAGRYYQEGAIKAVCDSFGRKNRRKALLVMATGSGKTRTVIALVDVLLQHGWVKNVLFLADRNSLVTQAKRSFVNLLPELSVTNLCEDKDNFTAHCVFSTYQTMMNCIDSVHDAEGKLFTCGHFDMIICDEAHRSIYNKYRDIFHYFDAPLVGLTATPKDEIDKNTYEIFDLENGVPTYGYELAQAVKDGFLVDFLSVESEVKFMKKGITYDELSDEEREAYENTFEDENGNLPASIDASALNSWLFNKDTIRQVLNVVMQNALKIDYGSKIGKTIIFAKSHDHAEEILKVFNQEYPHLNGYAMVIDNRLNYAQSAIDEFSDPKKLPQIAISVDMLDTGIDVPEVLNLVFFKKVLSKAKFWQMIGRGTRLCPGLLDGEDKKKFYIFDFCGNFEFFRMNKGNATPNMIAVQGAIFGLQFEIAYKLQDMQFQTEELKAFRTSLVEHMVSQVQKLNRDNFAVKQHLKYVELYADKNSYNALTYADTLIAREELAPLIEPEPDDPKALRFDALLYGIELAYLAGKPYTRGRSELLKKAKAV
;
A
#
# COMPACT_ATOMS: atom_id res chain seq x y z
N GLY A 1 -18.14 20.48 -13.30
CA GLY A 1 -18.70 21.11 -14.50
C GLY A 1 -18.67 20.14 -15.67
N SER A 2 -19.77 19.98 -16.40
CA SER A 2 -19.85 19.17 -17.60
C SER A 2 -18.95 19.78 -18.69
N ARG A 3 -17.85 19.11 -19.03
CA ARG A 3 -17.07 19.48 -20.22
C ARG A 3 -17.90 19.12 -21.46
N SER A 4 -18.01 20.04 -22.43
CA SER A 4 -18.53 19.71 -23.73
C SER A 4 -17.55 18.81 -24.47
N ILE A 5 -17.96 17.60 -24.76
CA ILE A 5 -17.18 16.64 -25.54
C ILE A 5 -17.39 16.99 -27.03
N SER A 6 -16.33 17.03 -27.84
CA SER A 6 -16.48 17.22 -29.29
C SER A 6 -17.19 16.00 -29.91
N ARG A 7 -17.83 16.21 -31.06
CA ARG A 7 -18.49 15.12 -31.79
C ARG A 7 -17.49 13.99 -32.11
N GLU A 8 -16.27 14.33 -32.51
CA GLU A 8 -15.21 13.35 -32.82
C GLU A 8 -14.77 12.55 -31.58
N GLN A 9 -14.70 13.18 -30.40
CA GLN A 9 -14.43 12.50 -29.15
C GLN A 9 -15.57 11.55 -28.74
N ALA A 10 -16.81 11.95 -28.96
CA ALA A 10 -17.97 11.09 -28.69
C ALA A 10 -18.00 9.88 -29.64
N GLU A 11 -17.73 10.08 -30.94
CA GLU A 11 -17.63 9.00 -31.92
C GLU A 11 -16.52 8.01 -31.56
N LEU A 12 -15.37 8.47 -31.09
CA LEU A 12 -14.27 7.61 -30.63
C LEU A 12 -14.65 6.81 -29.38
N CYS A 13 -15.34 7.41 -28.42
CA CYS A 13 -15.83 6.69 -27.25
C CYS A 13 -16.80 5.56 -27.65
N LEU A 14 -17.67 5.82 -28.62
CA LEU A 14 -18.60 4.81 -29.16
C LEU A 14 -17.87 3.70 -29.92
N GLU A 15 -16.83 4.03 -30.67
CA GLU A 15 -16.00 3.03 -31.36
C GLU A 15 -15.26 2.13 -30.37
N ASN A 16 -14.69 2.68 -29.31
CA ASN A 16 -14.06 1.90 -28.23
C ASN A 16 -15.08 1.00 -27.51
N LEU A 17 -16.27 1.52 -27.22
CA LEU A 17 -17.35 0.73 -26.63
C LEU A 17 -17.77 -0.41 -27.57
N PHE A 18 -17.85 -0.14 -28.87
CA PHE A 18 -18.14 -1.16 -29.86
C PHE A 18 -17.08 -2.28 -29.89
N LEU A 19 -15.81 -1.95 -29.84
CA LEU A 19 -14.71 -2.94 -29.79
C LEU A 19 -14.80 -3.79 -28.52
N PHE A 20 -15.13 -3.19 -27.37
CA PHE A 20 -15.37 -3.94 -26.15
C PHE A 20 -16.59 -4.88 -26.26
N LEU A 21 -17.70 -4.40 -26.84
CA LEU A 21 -18.89 -5.23 -27.04
C LEU A 21 -18.65 -6.34 -28.07
N ASP A 22 -17.84 -6.09 -29.09
CA ASP A 22 -17.42 -7.11 -30.06
C ASP A 22 -16.62 -8.23 -29.38
N PHE A 23 -15.68 -7.87 -28.48
CA PHE A 23 -14.95 -8.83 -27.64
C PHE A 23 -15.92 -9.65 -26.75
N VAL A 24 -16.87 -8.99 -26.10
CA VAL A 24 -17.87 -9.67 -25.26
C VAL A 24 -18.74 -10.61 -26.12
N ALA A 25 -19.19 -10.15 -27.30
CA ALA A 25 -19.98 -10.96 -28.21
C ALA A 25 -19.17 -12.17 -28.73
N TYR A 26 -17.89 -12.02 -28.97
CA TYR A 26 -16.99 -13.12 -29.37
C TYR A 26 -16.86 -14.16 -28.25
N CYS A 27 -16.61 -13.72 -26.99
CA CYS A 27 -16.39 -14.63 -25.87
C CYS A 27 -17.65 -15.36 -25.41
N TYR A 28 -18.81 -14.72 -25.48
CA TYR A 28 -20.05 -15.21 -24.87
C TYR A 28 -21.20 -15.47 -25.85
N GLY A 29 -21.09 -14.98 -27.08
CA GLY A 29 -22.14 -15.11 -28.11
C GLY A 29 -22.36 -16.57 -28.57
N THR A 30 -23.61 -16.90 -28.94
CA THR A 30 -23.96 -18.21 -29.51
C THR A 30 -23.67 -18.33 -31.00
N SER A 31 -23.62 -17.18 -31.70
CA SER A 31 -23.37 -17.09 -33.14
C SER A 31 -22.67 -15.75 -33.43
N TYR A 32 -21.37 -15.70 -33.12
CA TYR A 32 -20.60 -14.50 -33.38
C TYR A 32 -20.44 -14.26 -34.89
N GLN A 33 -20.75 -13.06 -35.33
CA GLN A 33 -20.46 -12.56 -36.67
C GLN A 33 -19.66 -11.28 -36.54
N GLU A 34 -18.52 -11.22 -37.20
CA GLU A 34 -17.71 -10.04 -37.22
C GLU A 34 -18.46 -8.85 -37.85
N LYS A 35 -18.52 -7.72 -37.12
CA LYS A 35 -19.11 -6.46 -37.61
C LYS A 35 -18.05 -5.35 -37.53
N LYS A 36 -18.22 -4.35 -38.38
CA LYS A 36 -17.44 -3.11 -38.32
C LYS A 36 -18.26 -2.01 -37.73
N PHE A 37 -17.63 -1.09 -37.01
CA PHE A 37 -18.28 0.11 -36.52
C PHE A 37 -18.75 0.98 -37.69
N ASP A 38 -20.03 1.30 -37.72
CA ASP A 38 -20.65 2.10 -38.80
C ASP A 38 -21.11 3.44 -38.26
N THR A 39 -20.34 4.46 -38.55
CA THR A 39 -20.64 5.86 -38.15
C THR A 39 -21.90 6.43 -38.80
N SER A 40 -22.35 5.86 -39.94
CA SER A 40 -23.57 6.33 -40.62
C SER A 40 -24.84 6.12 -39.78
N LEU A 41 -24.81 5.12 -38.86
CA LEU A 41 -25.93 4.85 -37.95
C LEU A 41 -26.12 5.95 -36.89
N LEU A 42 -25.11 6.76 -36.61
CA LEU A 42 -25.16 7.84 -35.63
C LEU A 42 -25.97 9.04 -36.09
N THR A 43 -26.33 9.09 -37.36
CA THR A 43 -27.13 10.18 -37.95
C THR A 43 -28.63 9.85 -38.07
N GLN A 44 -29.03 8.64 -37.69
CA GLN A 44 -30.42 8.23 -37.70
C GLN A 44 -31.17 8.69 -36.43
N GLN A 45 -32.36 9.24 -36.57
CA GLN A 45 -33.19 9.58 -35.40
C GLN A 45 -33.60 8.30 -34.65
N PRO A 46 -33.54 8.28 -33.29
CA PRO A 46 -33.94 7.12 -32.52
C PRO A 46 -35.44 6.81 -32.74
N ALA A 47 -35.74 5.54 -32.99
CA ALA A 47 -37.11 5.03 -33.00
C ALA A 47 -37.76 5.23 -31.63
N ALA A 48 -39.03 5.52 -31.59
CA ALA A 48 -39.78 5.75 -30.35
C ALA A 48 -39.65 4.55 -29.38
N PRO A 49 -39.61 4.77 -28.06
CA PRO A 49 -39.45 3.70 -27.09
C PRO A 49 -40.64 2.74 -27.13
N VAL A 50 -40.33 1.46 -27.31
CA VAL A 50 -41.32 0.36 -27.20
C VAL A 50 -41.62 0.18 -25.70
N ALA A 51 -42.90 0.21 -25.34
CA ALA A 51 -43.36 -0.04 -23.97
C ALA A 51 -42.90 -1.44 -23.49
N GLN A 52 -42.27 -1.50 -22.34
CA GLN A 52 -41.91 -2.76 -21.71
C GLN A 52 -43.18 -3.50 -21.23
N PRO A 53 -43.32 -4.79 -21.52
CA PRO A 53 -44.40 -5.60 -20.95
C PRO A 53 -44.21 -5.80 -19.46
N ALA A 54 -45.28 -5.85 -18.69
CA ALA A 54 -45.28 -6.14 -17.26
C ALA A 54 -44.68 -7.54 -17.01
N LEU A 55 -43.78 -7.63 -16.02
CA LEU A 55 -43.13 -8.86 -15.62
C LEU A 55 -44.14 -9.83 -14.99
N PRO A 56 -44.18 -11.12 -15.39
CA PRO A 56 -44.98 -12.14 -14.73
C PRO A 56 -44.34 -12.53 -13.38
N ASP A 57 -45.14 -13.03 -12.45
CA ASP A 57 -44.73 -13.62 -11.17
C ASP A 57 -43.76 -14.77 -11.44
N VAL A 58 -42.53 -14.64 -10.97
CA VAL A 58 -41.46 -15.58 -11.32
C VAL A 58 -40.97 -16.32 -10.07
N ASP A 59 -40.91 -17.67 -10.20
CA ASP A 59 -40.30 -18.55 -9.19
C ASP A 59 -38.80 -18.27 -9.03
N LEU A 60 -38.46 -17.69 -7.89
CA LEU A 60 -37.09 -17.19 -7.61
C LEU A 60 -36.05 -18.32 -7.58
N ASP A 61 -36.43 -19.52 -7.10
CA ASP A 61 -35.54 -20.67 -7.00
C ASP A 61 -35.22 -21.31 -8.35
N ALA A 62 -36.20 -21.33 -9.25
CA ALA A 62 -36.01 -21.78 -10.64
C ALA A 62 -35.06 -20.80 -11.39
N LEU A 63 -35.22 -19.50 -11.18
CA LEU A 63 -34.38 -18.46 -11.76
C LEU A 63 -32.91 -18.50 -11.25
N ILE A 64 -32.70 -18.77 -9.97
CA ILE A 64 -31.36 -18.90 -9.37
C ILE A 64 -30.63 -20.09 -9.99
N LYS A 65 -31.33 -21.23 -10.17
CA LYS A 65 -30.76 -22.44 -10.78
C LYS A 65 -30.42 -22.22 -12.26
N GLU A 66 -31.34 -21.64 -13.02
CA GLU A 66 -31.10 -21.28 -14.42
C GLU A 66 -29.93 -20.26 -14.58
N ASN A 67 -29.83 -19.29 -13.69
CA ASN A 67 -28.75 -18.32 -13.69
C ASN A 67 -27.37 -18.97 -13.41
N ALA A 68 -27.33 -19.97 -12.51
CA ALA A 68 -26.11 -20.72 -12.21
C ALA A 68 -25.67 -21.60 -13.40
N GLU A 69 -26.62 -22.24 -14.07
CA GLU A 69 -26.36 -23.05 -15.27
C GLU A 69 -25.90 -22.20 -16.45
N LEU A 70 -26.54 -21.05 -16.64
CA LEU A 70 -26.15 -20.05 -17.68
C LEU A 70 -24.74 -19.48 -17.41
N LYS A 71 -24.41 -19.14 -16.16
CA LYS A 71 -23.07 -18.69 -15.80
C LYS A 71 -22.00 -19.72 -16.07
N ALA A 72 -22.24 -21.00 -15.73
CA ALA A 72 -21.30 -22.08 -16.01
C ALA A 72 -21.08 -22.27 -17.53
N GLN A 73 -22.14 -22.21 -18.33
CA GLN A 73 -22.05 -22.28 -19.80
C GLN A 73 -21.28 -21.08 -20.38
N LEU A 74 -21.53 -19.87 -19.88
CA LEU A 74 -20.85 -18.66 -20.32
C LEU A 74 -19.36 -18.71 -19.98
N THR A 75 -18.99 -19.20 -18.80
CA THR A 75 -17.60 -19.35 -18.37
C THR A 75 -16.86 -20.36 -19.26
N ALA A 76 -17.45 -21.51 -19.52
CA ALA A 76 -16.86 -22.52 -20.41
C ALA A 76 -16.66 -21.99 -21.85
N ARG A 77 -17.60 -21.20 -22.36
CA ARG A 77 -17.45 -20.56 -23.70
C ARG A 77 -16.31 -19.54 -23.70
N ARG A 78 -16.22 -18.70 -22.66
CA ARG A 78 -15.15 -17.73 -22.52
C ARG A 78 -13.78 -18.41 -22.52
N GLU A 79 -13.59 -19.44 -21.71
CA GLU A 79 -12.33 -20.19 -21.62
C GLU A 79 -11.92 -20.78 -22.96
N THR A 80 -12.89 -21.18 -23.78
CA THR A 80 -12.62 -21.76 -25.11
C THR A 80 -12.32 -20.67 -26.17
N GLN A 81 -13.02 -19.56 -26.15
CA GLN A 81 -12.98 -18.56 -27.22
C GLN A 81 -12.00 -17.41 -26.95
N GLN A 82 -11.81 -17.00 -25.70
CA GLN A 82 -10.93 -15.90 -25.33
C GLN A 82 -9.46 -16.08 -25.82
N PRO A 83 -8.84 -17.27 -25.72
CA PRO A 83 -7.46 -17.46 -26.19
C PRO A 83 -7.29 -17.31 -27.70
N THR A 84 -8.37 -17.46 -28.46
CA THR A 84 -8.36 -17.34 -29.94
C THR A 84 -8.78 -15.96 -30.43
N TYR A 85 -9.21 -15.08 -29.54
CA TYR A 85 -9.57 -13.72 -29.91
C TYR A 85 -8.33 -12.92 -30.29
N VAL A 86 -8.35 -12.36 -31.49
CA VAL A 86 -7.30 -11.42 -31.95
C VAL A 86 -7.79 -10.02 -31.69
N PRO A 87 -7.19 -9.27 -30.72
CA PRO A 87 -7.57 -7.91 -30.45
C PRO A 87 -7.47 -7.04 -31.71
N LYS A 88 -8.50 -6.28 -32.00
CA LYS A 88 -8.50 -5.30 -33.11
C LYS A 88 -7.84 -4.02 -32.57
N PRO A 89 -6.63 -3.66 -33.00
CA PRO A 89 -5.99 -2.41 -32.56
C PRO A 89 -6.80 -1.22 -33.10
N LEU A 90 -6.92 -0.20 -32.26
CA LEU A 90 -7.50 1.08 -32.67
C LEU A 90 -6.49 1.75 -33.64
N GLU A 91 -6.67 1.54 -34.94
CA GLU A 91 -5.79 2.09 -35.97
C GLU A 91 -6.20 3.52 -36.34
N LEU A 92 -5.94 4.47 -35.46
CA LEU A 92 -6.09 5.88 -35.80
C LEU A 92 -4.92 6.35 -36.65
N SER A 93 -5.21 7.18 -37.67
CA SER A 93 -4.15 7.89 -38.40
C SER A 93 -3.39 8.80 -37.40
N GLU A 94 -2.13 9.12 -37.73
CA GLU A 94 -1.31 10.02 -36.92
C GLU A 94 -1.99 11.38 -36.70
N TYR A 95 -2.64 11.92 -37.74
CA TYR A 95 -3.44 13.14 -37.63
C TYR A 95 -4.57 13.03 -36.60
N LYS A 96 -5.38 11.93 -36.63
CA LYS A 96 -6.45 11.71 -35.64
C LYS A 96 -5.88 11.50 -34.24
N THR A 97 -4.76 10.79 -34.11
CA THR A 97 -4.06 10.61 -32.82
C THR A 97 -3.66 11.96 -32.22
N ARG A 98 -3.08 12.84 -33.07
CA ARG A 98 -2.71 14.20 -32.64
C ARG A 98 -3.94 14.97 -32.17
N LYS A 99 -4.96 15.09 -32.99
CA LYS A 99 -6.16 15.90 -32.70
C LYS A 99 -6.98 15.40 -31.50
N LEU A 100 -7.13 14.10 -31.34
CA LEU A 100 -8.00 13.55 -30.31
C LEU A 100 -7.31 13.39 -28.93
N TYR A 101 -6.03 13.01 -28.94
CA TYR A 101 -5.33 12.69 -27.71
C TYR A 101 -4.28 13.72 -27.33
N ILE A 102 -3.38 14.10 -28.25
CA ILE A 102 -2.24 14.95 -27.91
C ILE A 102 -2.67 16.40 -27.70
N ASP A 103 -3.53 16.94 -28.59
CA ASP A 103 -4.08 18.30 -28.41
C ASP A 103 -4.89 18.40 -27.12
N SER A 104 -5.62 17.31 -26.75
CA SER A 104 -6.34 17.26 -25.48
C SER A 104 -5.39 17.28 -24.27
N MET A 105 -4.30 16.49 -24.32
CA MET A 105 -3.26 16.51 -23.25
C MET A 105 -2.64 17.89 -23.11
N LEU A 106 -2.34 18.57 -24.24
CA LEU A 106 -1.78 19.91 -24.22
C LEU A 106 -2.77 20.93 -23.63
N THR A 107 -4.02 20.89 -24.06
CA THR A 107 -5.08 21.77 -23.53
C THR A 107 -5.29 21.55 -22.03
N ASP A 108 -5.32 20.29 -21.58
CA ASP A 108 -5.45 19.94 -20.16
C ASP A 108 -4.25 20.43 -19.33
N ALA A 109 -3.06 20.47 -19.92
CA ALA A 109 -1.85 21.03 -19.31
C ALA A 109 -1.75 22.55 -19.42
N GLY A 110 -2.79 23.23 -19.97
CA GLY A 110 -2.85 24.69 -20.06
C GLY A 110 -2.13 25.30 -21.26
N TRP A 111 -1.74 24.48 -22.25
CA TRP A 111 -1.16 24.99 -23.50
C TRP A 111 -2.24 25.51 -24.44
N VAL A 112 -1.92 26.55 -25.20
CA VAL A 112 -2.85 27.22 -26.15
C VAL A 112 -2.29 27.19 -27.56
N GLU A 113 -3.03 26.63 -28.51
CA GLU A 113 -2.64 26.53 -29.91
C GLU A 113 -2.40 27.93 -30.51
N GLY A 114 -1.31 28.06 -31.25
CA GLY A 114 -0.95 29.33 -31.91
C GLY A 114 -0.39 30.41 -30.95
N LYS A 115 -0.45 30.21 -29.63
CA LYS A 115 0.13 31.12 -28.64
C LYS A 115 1.46 30.63 -28.08
N ASN A 116 1.45 29.44 -27.50
CA ASN A 116 2.64 28.86 -26.86
C ASN A 116 2.93 27.41 -27.32
N TRP A 117 2.19 26.87 -28.27
CA TRP A 117 2.50 25.68 -29.00
C TRP A 117 2.19 25.83 -30.49
N VAL A 118 3.02 25.25 -31.33
CA VAL A 118 2.92 25.32 -32.78
C VAL A 118 3.11 23.93 -33.36
N ASN A 119 2.28 23.58 -34.36
CA ASN A 119 2.32 22.31 -35.08
C ASN A 119 3.22 22.36 -36.32
N GLU A 120 3.78 21.21 -36.71
CA GLU A 120 4.49 21.00 -37.94
C GLU A 120 5.58 22.06 -38.23
N VAL A 121 6.37 22.34 -37.18
CA VAL A 121 7.42 23.36 -37.24
C VAL A 121 8.54 22.92 -38.15
N PRO A 122 8.85 23.66 -39.26
CA PRO A 122 9.94 23.34 -40.14
C PRO A 122 11.30 23.59 -39.49
N LEU A 123 12.15 22.58 -39.44
CA LEU A 123 13.47 22.63 -38.82
C LEU A 123 14.54 22.32 -39.88
N PRO A 124 15.28 23.34 -40.36
CA PRO A 124 16.37 23.16 -41.31
C PRO A 124 17.62 22.55 -40.63
N GLY A 125 18.36 21.74 -41.35
CA GLY A 125 19.59 21.12 -40.84
C GLY A 125 19.43 19.62 -40.52
N MET A 126 18.35 19.00 -40.97
CA MET A 126 18.17 17.55 -40.85
C MET A 126 19.08 16.77 -41.81
N PRO A 127 19.59 15.59 -41.41
CA PRO A 127 20.45 14.75 -42.25
C PRO A 127 19.63 13.92 -43.25
N ASN A 128 18.58 14.48 -43.84
CA ASN A 128 17.75 13.90 -44.86
C ASN A 128 17.99 14.59 -46.20
N LYS A 129 17.47 14.04 -47.34
CA LYS A 129 17.64 14.60 -48.65
C LYS A 129 17.12 16.02 -48.84
N SER A 130 16.08 16.41 -48.12
CA SER A 130 15.50 17.75 -48.17
C SER A 130 16.23 18.76 -47.28
N GLY A 131 17.06 18.29 -46.35
CA GLY A 131 17.69 19.13 -45.33
C GLY A 131 16.72 19.75 -44.33
N ILE A 132 15.42 19.44 -44.42
CA ILE A 132 14.35 20.00 -43.56
C ILE A 132 13.59 18.84 -42.94
N GLY A 133 13.29 18.97 -41.63
CA GLY A 133 12.34 18.14 -40.89
C GLY A 133 11.16 18.98 -40.42
N TYR A 134 10.11 18.30 -39.99
CA TYR A 134 8.91 18.93 -39.43
C TYR A 134 8.67 18.31 -38.07
N ALA A 135 8.84 19.12 -37.02
CA ALA A 135 8.51 18.66 -35.65
C ALA A 135 6.99 18.71 -35.50
N ASP A 136 6.40 17.61 -35.04
CA ASP A 136 4.94 17.52 -34.86
C ASP A 136 4.41 18.63 -33.95
N TYR A 137 5.09 18.92 -32.83
CA TYR A 137 4.79 20.06 -31.96
C TYR A 137 6.09 20.65 -31.37
N VAL A 138 6.13 21.97 -31.23
CA VAL A 138 7.11 22.69 -30.44
C VAL A 138 6.39 23.57 -29.42
N LEU A 139 6.78 23.44 -28.17
CA LEU A 139 6.22 24.17 -27.03
C LEU A 139 7.17 25.31 -26.63
N TYR A 140 6.66 26.51 -26.49
CA TYR A 140 7.44 27.72 -26.25
C TYR A 140 7.16 28.34 -24.87
N GLY A 141 8.19 28.83 -24.21
CA GLY A 141 8.09 29.65 -23.01
C GLY A 141 7.71 31.10 -23.30
N ASP A 142 7.52 31.89 -22.25
CA ASP A 142 7.28 33.33 -22.38
C ASP A 142 8.47 34.10 -22.93
N ASP A 143 9.66 33.54 -22.82
CA ASP A 143 10.90 34.05 -23.41
C ASP A 143 11.02 33.76 -24.92
N GLY A 144 10.02 33.13 -25.54
CA GLY A 144 10.00 32.74 -26.94
C GLY A 144 10.94 31.59 -27.30
N ARG A 145 11.61 30.96 -26.31
CA ARG A 145 12.50 29.82 -26.55
C ARG A 145 11.72 28.50 -26.44
N ALA A 146 12.16 27.51 -27.21
CA ALA A 146 11.57 26.18 -27.11
C ALA A 146 11.80 25.55 -25.73
N LEU A 147 10.72 25.11 -25.08
CA LEU A 147 10.71 24.36 -23.82
C LEU A 147 10.69 22.85 -24.09
N ALA A 148 9.88 22.43 -25.07
CA ALA A 148 9.81 21.03 -25.43
C ALA A 148 9.54 20.84 -26.92
N VAL A 149 9.93 19.67 -27.43
CA VAL A 149 9.54 19.14 -28.73
C VAL A 149 8.81 17.81 -28.53
N ILE A 150 7.70 17.62 -29.22
CA ILE A 150 6.91 16.40 -29.15
C ILE A 150 6.92 15.73 -30.52
N GLU A 151 7.25 14.46 -30.54
CA GLU A 151 7.13 13.58 -31.68
C GLU A 151 5.97 12.64 -31.47
N ALA A 152 5.00 12.71 -32.36
CA ALA A 152 3.78 11.92 -32.35
C ALA A 152 3.91 10.66 -33.23
N LYS A 153 3.27 9.59 -32.81
CA LYS A 153 3.14 8.36 -33.61
C LYS A 153 1.69 7.89 -33.63
N ARG A 154 1.35 7.04 -34.58
CA ARG A 154 0.03 6.39 -34.61
C ARG A 154 -0.19 5.58 -33.35
N THR A 155 -1.42 5.46 -32.90
CA THR A 155 -1.81 4.72 -31.68
C THR A 155 -1.30 3.29 -31.64
N CYS A 156 -1.15 2.62 -32.79
CA CYS A 156 -0.66 1.25 -32.91
C CYS A 156 0.87 1.13 -33.03
N LYS A 157 1.62 2.24 -33.03
CA LYS A 157 3.08 2.23 -33.18
C LYS A 157 3.79 2.45 -31.84
N ASP A 158 4.93 1.79 -31.67
CA ASP A 158 5.84 2.06 -30.56
C ASP A 158 6.39 3.49 -30.68
N VAL A 159 6.26 4.25 -29.62
CA VAL A 159 6.75 5.64 -29.52
C VAL A 159 8.26 5.73 -29.71
N ALA A 160 8.99 4.66 -29.39
CA ALA A 160 10.45 4.60 -29.55
C ALA A 160 10.92 4.77 -31.00
N VAL A 161 10.06 4.51 -31.98
CA VAL A 161 10.39 4.67 -33.43
C VAL A 161 10.73 6.13 -33.76
N GLY A 162 10.09 7.12 -33.11
CA GLY A 162 10.36 8.55 -33.30
C GLY A 162 11.56 9.11 -32.55
N ARG A 163 12.18 8.33 -31.65
CA ARG A 163 13.20 8.81 -30.70
C ARG A 163 14.39 9.52 -31.38
N GLN A 164 14.95 8.94 -32.41
CA GLN A 164 16.11 9.53 -33.11
C GLN A 164 15.73 10.82 -33.79
N GLN A 165 14.58 10.87 -34.41
CA GLN A 165 14.06 12.05 -35.11
C GLN A 165 13.83 13.19 -34.12
N ALA A 166 13.15 12.93 -33.00
CA ALA A 166 12.90 13.92 -31.96
C ALA A 166 14.17 14.47 -31.31
N LYS A 167 15.21 13.62 -31.12
CA LYS A 167 16.53 14.06 -30.64
C LYS A 167 17.20 15.01 -31.63
N LEU A 168 17.15 14.73 -32.91
CA LEU A 168 17.69 15.62 -33.95
C LEU A 168 16.97 16.97 -33.98
N TYR A 169 15.65 16.98 -33.77
CA TYR A 169 14.88 18.23 -33.62
C TYR A 169 15.32 19.02 -32.42
N ALA A 170 15.54 18.34 -31.28
CA ALA A 170 16.04 19.00 -30.06
C ALA A 170 17.45 19.57 -30.29
N ASP A 171 18.34 18.89 -31.02
CA ASP A 171 19.69 19.37 -31.36
C ASP A 171 19.65 20.62 -32.23
N ILE A 172 18.71 20.71 -33.20
CA ILE A 172 18.51 21.87 -34.04
C ILE A 172 17.99 23.06 -33.26
N LEU A 173 16.95 22.82 -32.40
CA LEU A 173 16.35 23.84 -31.53
C LEU A 173 17.36 24.36 -30.51
N GLU A 174 18.24 23.49 -29.98
CA GLU A 174 19.33 23.88 -29.09
C GLU A 174 20.30 24.85 -29.76
N LYS A 175 20.70 24.57 -31.01
CA LYS A 175 21.56 25.48 -31.76
C LYS A 175 20.89 26.82 -32.07
N GLN A 176 19.56 26.81 -32.28
CA GLN A 176 18.80 28.00 -32.62
C GLN A 176 18.54 28.88 -31.37
N PHE A 177 18.21 28.30 -30.25
CA PHE A 177 17.76 29.01 -29.04
C PHE A 177 18.79 29.05 -27.91
N GLY A 178 19.90 28.31 -28.00
CA GLY A 178 20.92 28.20 -26.95
C GLY A 178 20.44 27.39 -25.73
N ARG A 179 19.31 26.73 -25.84
CA ARG A 179 18.71 25.88 -24.78
C ARG A 179 18.14 24.61 -25.44
N ARG A 180 18.56 23.44 -24.95
CA ARG A 180 18.04 22.16 -25.42
C ARG A 180 16.64 21.94 -24.88
N PRO A 181 15.62 21.79 -25.71
CA PRO A 181 14.28 21.50 -25.24
C PRO A 181 14.17 20.05 -24.72
N VAL A 182 13.22 19.82 -23.82
CA VAL A 182 12.82 18.49 -23.39
C VAL A 182 12.12 17.77 -24.55
N VAL A 183 12.34 16.46 -24.68
CA VAL A 183 11.70 15.67 -25.74
C VAL A 183 10.58 14.84 -25.15
N PHE A 184 9.40 14.92 -25.73
CA PHE A 184 8.31 13.99 -25.48
C PHE A 184 8.08 13.12 -26.71
N LEU A 185 7.89 11.81 -26.46
CA LEU A 185 7.50 10.83 -27.47
C LEU A 185 6.11 10.31 -27.09
N THR A 186 5.13 10.35 -28.00
CA THR A 186 3.79 9.93 -27.64
C THR A 186 3.03 9.31 -28.82
N ASN A 187 2.17 8.34 -28.52
CA ASN A 187 1.18 7.79 -29.46
C ASN A 187 -0.27 8.00 -28.96
N GLY A 188 -0.44 8.90 -27.96
CA GLY A 188 -1.70 9.17 -27.29
C GLY A 188 -1.98 8.28 -26.08
N PHE A 189 -1.43 7.09 -25.98
CA PHE A 189 -1.60 6.15 -24.86
C PHE A 189 -0.30 5.91 -24.09
N ASP A 190 0.82 5.91 -24.75
CA ASP A 190 2.16 5.85 -24.15
C ASP A 190 2.84 7.18 -24.40
N THR A 191 3.16 7.90 -23.33
CA THR A 191 3.91 9.16 -23.40
C THR A 191 5.20 8.98 -22.62
N ARG A 192 6.33 9.32 -23.23
CA ARG A 192 7.66 9.21 -22.64
C ARG A 192 8.39 10.54 -22.70
N ILE A 193 9.20 10.79 -21.68
CA ILE A 193 10.06 11.97 -21.57
C ILE A 193 11.53 11.59 -21.72
N VAL A 194 12.29 12.41 -22.46
CA VAL A 194 13.75 12.37 -22.56
C VAL A 194 14.27 13.75 -22.18
N ASP A 195 14.84 13.87 -20.99
CA ASP A 195 15.30 15.13 -20.39
C ASP A 195 16.82 15.21 -20.22
N ASN A 196 17.56 14.20 -20.66
CA ASN A 196 19.03 14.09 -20.56
C ASN A 196 19.58 14.04 -19.11
N ILE A 197 18.73 13.98 -18.10
CA ILE A 197 19.13 13.87 -16.69
C ILE A 197 18.90 12.46 -16.21
N TYR A 198 17.72 11.94 -16.45
CA TYR A 198 17.33 10.58 -16.13
C TYR A 198 17.18 9.77 -17.40
N PRO A 199 17.22 8.42 -17.33
CA PRO A 199 16.85 7.56 -18.44
C PRO A 199 15.45 7.91 -18.98
N GLU A 200 15.23 7.63 -20.27
CA GLU A 200 13.90 7.72 -20.88
C GLU A 200 12.89 6.96 -20.01
N ARG A 201 11.76 7.60 -19.72
CA ARG A 201 10.75 7.05 -18.85
C ARG A 201 9.35 7.41 -19.29
N LYS A 202 8.40 6.56 -18.92
CA LYS A 202 6.98 6.82 -19.12
C LYS A 202 6.49 7.91 -18.17
N VAL A 203 5.64 8.80 -18.68
CA VAL A 203 4.95 9.85 -17.91
C VAL A 203 3.46 9.81 -18.21
N ALA A 204 2.65 10.30 -17.28
CA ALA A 204 1.19 10.25 -17.41
C ALA A 204 0.65 11.19 -18.50
N SER A 205 1.33 12.33 -18.73
CA SER A 205 0.94 13.33 -19.71
C SER A 205 2.11 14.23 -20.08
N ILE A 206 1.89 15.19 -20.95
CA ILE A 206 2.84 16.25 -21.28
C ILE A 206 2.84 17.26 -20.12
N TYR A 207 4.02 17.77 -19.77
CA TYR A 207 4.19 18.76 -18.71
C TYR A 207 3.54 20.09 -19.08
N SER A 208 3.03 20.81 -18.09
CA SER A 208 2.56 22.17 -18.27
C SER A 208 3.73 23.12 -18.59
N LYS A 209 3.42 24.29 -19.12
CA LYS A 209 4.41 25.35 -19.36
C LYS A 209 5.14 25.70 -18.04
N ARG A 210 4.39 25.89 -16.96
CA ARG A 210 4.90 26.17 -15.63
C ARG A 210 5.86 25.08 -15.12
N ASP A 211 5.55 23.80 -15.37
CA ASP A 211 6.43 22.70 -14.97
C ASP A 211 7.73 22.70 -15.74
N LEU A 212 7.68 22.94 -17.06
CA LEU A 212 8.89 23.01 -17.89
C LEU A 212 9.76 24.21 -17.55
N GLU A 213 9.17 25.40 -17.33
CA GLU A 213 9.91 26.60 -16.89
C GLU A 213 10.55 26.38 -15.52
N LYS A 214 9.81 25.78 -14.58
CA LYS A 214 10.36 25.38 -13.28
C LYS A 214 11.52 24.39 -13.45
N TRP A 215 11.35 23.38 -14.30
CA TRP A 215 12.38 22.38 -14.57
C TRP A 215 13.67 23.02 -15.10
N PHE A 216 13.58 23.94 -16.07
CA PHE A 216 14.76 24.66 -16.57
C PHE A 216 15.42 25.54 -15.52
N ASN A 217 14.63 26.22 -14.69
CA ASN A 217 15.16 27.04 -13.60
C ASN A 217 15.90 26.17 -12.58
N LEU A 218 15.35 25.04 -12.18
CA LEU A 218 16.02 24.10 -11.29
C LEU A 218 17.31 23.56 -11.89
N GLN A 219 17.33 23.24 -13.20
CA GLN A 219 18.56 22.79 -13.87
C GLN A 219 19.66 23.85 -13.85
N ALA A 220 19.31 25.12 -14.03
CA ALA A 220 20.26 26.22 -13.99
C ALA A 220 20.84 26.47 -12.60
N MET A 221 20.06 26.15 -11.54
CA MET A 221 20.44 26.35 -10.13
C MET A 221 21.08 25.11 -9.51
N ARG A 222 21.00 23.95 -10.16
CA ARG A 222 21.37 22.68 -9.60
C ARG A 222 22.85 22.56 -9.30
N THR A 223 23.18 22.27 -8.05
CA THR A 223 24.54 22.01 -7.60
C THR A 223 24.73 20.56 -7.14
N SER A 224 25.99 20.13 -6.98
CA SER A 224 26.32 18.76 -6.58
C SER A 224 25.83 18.43 -5.18
N LEU A 225 25.29 17.23 -5.00
CA LEU A 225 24.94 16.67 -3.69
C LEU A 225 26.06 15.84 -3.04
N ALA A 226 27.30 15.90 -3.56
CA ALA A 226 28.39 15.04 -3.09
C ALA A 226 28.86 15.37 -1.67
N ASN A 227 28.85 16.64 -1.28
CA ASN A 227 29.31 17.10 0.03
C ASN A 227 28.31 18.12 0.57
N VAL A 228 27.15 17.62 1.00
CA VAL A 228 26.08 18.47 1.54
C VAL A 228 26.31 18.74 3.02
N ASP A 229 26.06 19.98 3.41
CA ASP A 229 26.01 20.39 4.81
C ASP A 229 24.57 20.27 5.31
N VAL A 230 24.38 19.50 6.36
CA VAL A 230 23.07 19.29 6.99
C VAL A 230 22.86 20.31 8.09
N ASN A 231 21.75 21.00 8.08
CA ASN A 231 21.37 21.92 9.15
C ASN A 231 21.17 21.19 10.48
N LYS A 232 22.14 21.30 11.38
CA LYS A 232 22.16 20.60 12.67
C LYS A 232 21.05 21.02 13.63
N ASN A 233 20.46 22.20 13.44
CA ASN A 233 19.29 22.63 14.23
C ASN A 233 18.04 21.81 13.86
N ILE A 234 17.97 21.31 12.62
CA ILE A 234 16.88 20.44 12.15
C ILE A 234 17.20 18.99 12.44
N ALA A 235 18.38 18.51 12.01
CA ALA A 235 18.79 17.10 12.12
C ALA A 235 20.28 17.01 12.51
N GLY A 236 20.55 17.02 13.81
CA GLY A 236 21.92 17.07 14.35
C GLY A 236 22.47 15.73 14.80
N ARG A 237 21.72 14.63 14.71
CA ARG A 237 22.21 13.31 15.10
C ARG A 237 22.94 12.64 13.93
N TYR A 238 24.05 11.97 14.20
CA TYR A 238 24.92 11.38 13.19
C TYR A 238 24.19 10.48 12.18
N TYR A 239 23.23 9.69 12.65
CA TYR A 239 22.45 8.78 11.80
C TYR A 239 21.45 9.52 10.93
N GLN A 240 20.95 10.69 11.38
CA GLN A 240 20.08 11.54 10.57
C GLN A 240 20.90 12.18 9.42
N GLU A 241 22.11 12.68 9.72
CA GLU A 241 23.04 13.13 8.68
C GLU A 241 23.39 11.99 7.72
N GLY A 242 23.64 10.78 8.24
CA GLY A 242 23.92 9.59 7.44
C GLY A 242 22.79 9.24 6.50
N ALA A 243 21.53 9.31 6.96
CA ALA A 243 20.35 9.06 6.15
C ALA A 243 20.19 10.09 5.02
N ILE A 244 20.37 11.38 5.33
CA ILE A 244 20.31 12.48 4.35
C ILE A 244 21.39 12.31 3.29
N LYS A 245 22.63 12.06 3.70
CA LYS A 245 23.76 11.82 2.77
C LYS A 245 23.54 10.61 1.89
N ALA A 246 22.95 9.53 2.44
CA ALA A 246 22.61 8.32 1.66
C ALA A 246 21.57 8.60 0.57
N VAL A 247 20.55 9.42 0.85
CA VAL A 247 19.58 9.85 -0.17
C VAL A 247 20.24 10.77 -1.20
N CYS A 248 21.04 11.72 -0.77
CA CYS A 248 21.79 12.62 -1.65
C CYS A 248 22.73 11.85 -2.59
N ASP A 249 23.44 10.83 -2.07
CA ASP A 249 24.27 9.92 -2.87
C ASP A 249 23.43 9.12 -3.87
N SER A 250 22.27 8.61 -3.42
CA SER A 250 21.36 7.87 -4.28
C SER A 250 20.87 8.72 -5.46
N PHE A 251 20.46 9.95 -5.21
CA PHE A 251 19.95 10.86 -6.24
C PHE A 251 21.07 11.45 -7.11
N GLY A 252 22.14 11.96 -6.49
CA GLY A 252 23.18 12.68 -7.17
C GLY A 252 24.18 11.78 -7.90
N ARG A 253 24.79 10.81 -7.23
CA ARG A 253 25.84 9.96 -7.79
C ARG A 253 25.31 8.73 -8.50
N LYS A 254 24.33 8.03 -7.87
CA LYS A 254 23.76 6.81 -8.44
C LYS A 254 22.65 7.07 -9.44
N ASN A 255 22.25 8.31 -9.61
CA ASN A 255 21.18 8.78 -10.51
C ASN A 255 19.86 8.00 -10.34
N ARG A 256 19.56 7.59 -9.11
CA ARG A 256 18.30 6.93 -8.75
C ARG A 256 17.22 7.97 -8.48
N ARG A 257 15.97 7.58 -8.65
CA ARG A 257 14.82 8.46 -8.38
C ARG A 257 14.00 8.01 -7.16
N LYS A 258 14.45 6.96 -6.49
CA LYS A 258 13.72 6.38 -5.34
C LYS A 258 14.68 6.09 -4.21
N ALA A 259 14.24 6.35 -3.00
CA ALA A 259 14.98 6.08 -1.77
C ALA A 259 14.02 5.61 -0.66
N LEU A 260 14.44 4.62 0.13
CA LEU A 260 13.71 4.11 1.28
C LEU A 260 14.54 4.27 2.54
N LEU A 261 13.98 5.00 3.53
CA LEU A 261 14.56 5.20 4.84
C LEU A 261 13.83 4.34 5.87
N VAL A 262 14.54 3.35 6.42
CA VAL A 262 14.07 2.50 7.50
C VAL A 262 14.61 3.05 8.81
N MET A 263 13.76 3.70 9.59
CA MET A 263 14.20 4.36 10.83
C MET A 263 13.21 4.06 11.95
N ALA A 264 13.72 3.66 13.11
CA ALA A 264 12.90 3.34 14.28
C ALA A 264 11.93 4.46 14.64
N THR A 265 10.76 4.09 15.18
CA THR A 265 9.83 5.08 15.72
C THR A 265 10.52 5.87 16.83
N GLY A 266 10.46 7.19 16.78
CA GLY A 266 11.12 8.05 17.77
C GLY A 266 12.53 8.49 17.41
N SER A 267 13.14 7.95 16.36
CA SER A 267 14.45 8.37 15.91
C SER A 267 14.46 9.74 15.19
N GLY A 268 13.27 10.30 14.92
CA GLY A 268 13.15 11.60 14.27
C GLY A 268 13.07 11.53 12.74
N LYS A 269 12.37 10.55 12.17
CA LYS A 269 12.10 10.42 10.73
C LYS A 269 11.66 11.73 10.08
N THR A 270 10.67 12.40 10.68
CA THR A 270 10.13 13.66 10.17
C THR A 270 11.21 14.75 10.14
N ARG A 271 12.03 14.89 11.20
CA ARG A 271 13.14 15.87 11.21
C ARG A 271 14.19 15.56 10.15
N THR A 272 14.51 14.27 9.95
CA THR A 272 15.45 13.83 8.91
C THR A 272 14.97 14.23 7.52
N VAL A 273 13.67 14.06 7.24
CA VAL A 273 13.10 14.44 5.94
C VAL A 273 12.99 15.95 5.78
N ILE A 274 12.67 16.70 6.83
CA ILE A 274 12.69 18.17 6.79
C ILE A 274 14.08 18.69 6.43
N ALA A 275 15.13 18.14 7.06
CA ALA A 275 16.50 18.52 6.73
C ALA A 275 16.93 18.06 5.33
N LEU A 276 16.43 16.93 4.84
CA LEU A 276 16.62 16.51 3.45
C LEU A 276 15.99 17.50 2.47
N VAL A 277 14.76 17.94 2.74
CA VAL A 277 14.07 18.95 1.93
C VAL A 277 14.86 20.25 1.93
N ASP A 278 15.34 20.71 3.09
CA ASP A 278 16.20 21.90 3.21
C ASP A 278 17.45 21.79 2.31
N VAL A 279 18.19 20.69 2.40
CA VAL A 279 19.36 20.42 1.56
C VAL A 279 19.01 20.45 0.07
N LEU A 280 17.95 19.78 -0.33
CA LEU A 280 17.57 19.68 -1.75
C LEU A 280 17.06 21.03 -2.30
N LEU A 281 16.39 21.85 -1.49
CA LEU A 281 16.01 23.22 -1.84
C LEU A 281 17.24 24.11 -2.05
N GLN A 282 18.19 24.09 -1.11
CA GLN A 282 19.42 24.90 -1.18
C GLN A 282 20.29 24.55 -2.39
N HIS A 283 20.29 23.27 -2.80
CA HIS A 283 21.06 22.78 -3.94
C HIS A 283 20.29 22.83 -5.27
N GLY A 284 19.09 23.43 -5.33
CA GLY A 284 18.30 23.58 -6.56
C GLY A 284 17.77 22.26 -7.14
N TRP A 285 17.59 21.22 -6.30
CA TRP A 285 17.06 19.92 -6.75
C TRP A 285 15.55 19.84 -6.69
N VAL A 286 14.93 20.56 -5.79
CA VAL A 286 13.47 20.59 -5.60
C VAL A 286 13.00 22.03 -5.38
N LYS A 287 11.76 22.29 -5.76
CA LYS A 287 11.02 23.50 -5.46
C LYS A 287 9.66 23.16 -4.87
N ASN A 288 8.93 22.21 -5.49
CA ASN A 288 7.61 21.77 -5.06
C ASN A 288 7.69 20.36 -4.49
N VAL A 289 7.27 20.17 -3.25
CA VAL A 289 7.32 18.90 -2.52
C VAL A 289 5.91 18.45 -2.14
N LEU A 290 5.60 17.18 -2.37
CA LEU A 290 4.37 16.56 -1.89
C LEU A 290 4.69 15.63 -0.71
N PHE A 291 4.05 15.86 0.42
CA PHE A 291 4.11 14.97 1.59
C PHE A 291 2.78 14.22 1.74
N LEU A 292 2.86 12.91 1.72
CA LEU A 292 1.71 12.00 1.82
C LEU A 292 1.76 11.18 3.09
N ALA A 293 0.64 11.13 3.80
CA ALA A 293 0.44 10.25 4.94
C ALA A 293 -0.95 9.61 4.90
N ASP A 294 -1.16 8.54 5.67
CA ASP A 294 -2.42 7.78 5.66
C ASP A 294 -3.57 8.53 6.36
N ARG A 295 -3.27 9.37 7.37
CA ARG A 295 -4.27 10.02 8.24
C ARG A 295 -4.05 11.52 8.38
N ASN A 296 -5.16 12.27 8.52
CA ASN A 296 -5.13 13.72 8.72
C ASN A 296 -4.27 14.16 9.91
N SER A 297 -4.30 13.43 11.03
CA SER A 297 -3.49 13.75 12.21
C SER A 297 -1.98 13.72 11.91
N LEU A 298 -1.52 12.75 11.11
CA LEU A 298 -0.12 12.66 10.66
C LEU A 298 0.23 13.81 9.70
N VAL A 299 -0.68 14.13 8.80
CA VAL A 299 -0.53 15.25 7.85
C VAL A 299 -0.38 16.57 8.61
N THR A 300 -1.27 16.83 9.57
CA THR A 300 -1.25 18.06 10.41
C THR A 300 0.00 18.13 11.27
N GLN A 301 0.43 17.01 11.87
CA GLN A 301 1.66 16.97 12.67
C GLN A 301 2.91 17.22 11.81
N ALA A 302 2.98 16.61 10.64
CA ALA A 302 4.09 16.81 9.71
C ALA A 302 4.14 18.30 9.27
N LYS A 303 3.00 18.89 8.85
CA LYS A 303 2.89 20.31 8.51
C LYS A 303 3.40 21.20 9.64
N ARG A 304 2.93 21.01 10.88
CA ARG A 304 3.38 21.78 12.05
C ARG A 304 4.91 21.69 12.24
N SER A 305 5.48 20.50 12.06
CA SER A 305 6.93 20.30 12.16
C SER A 305 7.69 21.03 11.06
N PHE A 306 7.20 21.05 9.83
CA PHE A 306 7.79 21.80 8.72
C PHE A 306 7.72 23.32 8.98
N VAL A 307 6.57 23.85 9.39
CA VAL A 307 6.41 25.27 9.75
C VAL A 307 7.40 25.70 10.82
N ASN A 308 7.59 24.87 11.85
CA ASN A 308 8.49 25.20 12.97
C ASN A 308 9.97 25.14 12.59
N LEU A 309 10.36 24.24 11.68
CA LEU A 309 11.77 23.97 11.36
C LEU A 309 12.24 24.59 10.04
N LEU A 310 11.31 24.90 9.12
CA LEU A 310 11.55 25.60 7.86
C LEU A 310 10.49 26.71 7.68
N PRO A 311 10.53 27.78 8.50
CA PRO A 311 9.49 28.81 8.49
C PRO A 311 9.40 29.61 7.17
N GLU A 312 10.48 29.64 6.38
CA GLU A 312 10.49 30.31 5.07
C GLU A 312 9.82 29.48 3.96
N LEU A 313 9.54 28.20 4.20
CA LEU A 313 8.88 27.34 3.22
C LEU A 313 7.36 27.51 3.28
N SER A 314 6.76 27.92 2.18
CA SER A 314 5.29 27.99 2.10
C SER A 314 4.70 26.58 2.12
N VAL A 315 3.72 26.36 3.02
CA VAL A 315 3.11 25.04 3.24
C VAL A 315 1.60 25.13 3.23
N THR A 316 0.94 24.08 2.72
CA THR A 316 -0.52 23.92 2.78
C THR A 316 -0.90 22.51 3.16
N ASN A 317 -2.07 22.32 3.81
CA ASN A 317 -2.68 21.03 4.08
C ASN A 317 -4.00 20.93 3.31
N LEU A 318 -4.03 20.13 2.27
CA LEU A 318 -5.22 19.96 1.42
C LEU A 318 -6.42 19.31 2.14
N CYS A 319 -6.20 18.73 3.32
CA CYS A 319 -7.29 18.17 4.12
C CYS A 319 -8.04 19.25 4.92
N GLU A 320 -7.39 20.38 5.22
CA GLU A 320 -7.92 21.48 6.04
C GLU A 320 -8.24 22.71 5.17
N ASP A 321 -7.29 23.11 4.33
CA ASP A 321 -7.36 24.33 3.50
C ASP A 321 -7.34 23.93 2.03
N LYS A 322 -8.50 24.02 1.38
CA LYS A 322 -8.67 23.67 -0.03
C LYS A 322 -8.46 24.87 -0.97
N ASP A 323 -8.16 26.03 -0.45
CA ASP A 323 -8.09 27.27 -1.25
C ASP A 323 -6.63 27.75 -1.48
N ASN A 324 -5.66 27.20 -0.73
CA ASN A 324 -4.25 27.58 -0.87
C ASN A 324 -3.41 26.48 -1.55
N PHE A 325 -3.55 26.36 -2.85
CA PHE A 325 -2.88 25.32 -3.64
C PHE A 325 -1.49 25.72 -4.16
N THR A 326 -1.06 26.96 -3.98
CA THR A 326 0.18 27.52 -4.57
C THR A 326 1.41 27.34 -3.68
N ALA A 327 1.27 26.72 -2.53
CA ALA A 327 2.38 26.45 -1.61
C ALA A 327 3.43 25.50 -2.20
N HIS A 328 4.71 25.73 -1.87
CA HIS A 328 5.80 24.89 -2.33
C HIS A 328 5.85 23.51 -1.65
N CYS A 329 5.32 23.39 -0.44
CA CYS A 329 5.17 22.10 0.21
C CYS A 329 3.70 21.80 0.47
N VAL A 330 3.18 20.78 -0.20
CA VAL A 330 1.79 20.35 -0.11
C VAL A 330 1.70 19.09 0.74
N PHE A 331 0.89 19.17 1.80
CA PHE A 331 0.60 18.07 2.71
C PHE A 331 -0.79 17.53 2.42
N SER A 332 -0.92 16.20 2.29
CA SER A 332 -2.20 15.57 1.99
C SER A 332 -2.27 14.14 2.51
N THR A 333 -3.48 13.65 2.71
CA THR A 333 -3.68 12.20 2.72
C THR A 333 -3.66 11.65 1.30
N TYR A 334 -3.33 10.38 1.14
CA TYR A 334 -3.38 9.71 -0.17
C TYR A 334 -4.76 9.84 -0.83
N GLN A 335 -5.84 9.67 -0.05
CA GLN A 335 -7.22 9.77 -0.58
C GLN A 335 -7.56 11.19 -1.03
N THR A 336 -7.19 12.20 -0.26
CA THR A 336 -7.43 13.61 -0.62
C THR A 336 -6.66 13.97 -1.89
N MET A 337 -5.39 13.55 -2.00
CA MET A 337 -4.57 13.82 -3.19
C MET A 337 -5.18 13.18 -4.45
N MET A 338 -5.64 11.92 -4.38
CA MET A 338 -6.34 11.27 -5.50
C MET A 338 -7.52 12.09 -6.00
N ASN A 339 -8.30 12.66 -5.07
CA ASN A 339 -9.46 13.49 -5.44
C ASN A 339 -9.04 14.85 -6.02
N CYS A 340 -7.90 15.40 -5.58
CA CYS A 340 -7.43 16.72 -6.00
C CYS A 340 -6.77 16.72 -7.38
N ILE A 341 -6.18 15.61 -7.82
CA ILE A 341 -5.46 15.51 -9.10
C ILE A 341 -6.32 16.01 -10.28
N ASP A 342 -7.59 15.62 -10.32
CA ASP A 342 -8.48 15.97 -11.42
C ASP A 342 -9.45 17.13 -11.12
N SER A 343 -9.61 17.51 -9.85
CA SER A 343 -10.64 18.50 -9.46
C SER A 343 -10.10 19.92 -9.30
N VAL A 344 -8.80 20.09 -9.06
CA VAL A 344 -8.21 21.39 -8.77
C VAL A 344 -7.65 22.03 -10.03
N HIS A 345 -8.22 23.20 -10.38
CA HIS A 345 -7.85 23.97 -11.54
C HIS A 345 -7.62 25.44 -11.13
N ASP A 346 -6.73 26.11 -11.85
CA ASP A 346 -6.51 27.55 -11.78
C ASP A 346 -6.83 28.21 -13.14
N ALA A 347 -6.45 29.48 -13.29
CA ALA A 347 -6.68 30.24 -14.53
C ALA A 347 -5.92 29.68 -15.74
N GLU A 348 -4.85 28.91 -15.52
CA GLU A 348 -3.99 28.31 -16.56
C GLU A 348 -4.38 26.85 -16.87
N GLY A 349 -5.35 26.25 -16.16
CA GLY A 349 -5.80 24.90 -16.37
C GLY A 349 -5.66 24.01 -15.12
N LYS A 350 -5.27 22.75 -15.29
CA LYS A 350 -5.08 21.79 -14.20
C LYS A 350 -3.86 22.20 -13.35
N LEU A 351 -4.09 22.38 -12.05
CA LEU A 351 -3.00 22.83 -11.17
C LEU A 351 -1.97 21.72 -10.90
N PHE A 352 -2.46 20.54 -10.52
CA PHE A 352 -1.60 19.40 -10.23
C PHE A 352 -1.33 18.58 -11.50
N THR A 353 -0.54 19.13 -12.40
CA THR A 353 -0.03 18.45 -13.59
C THR A 353 1.01 17.39 -13.23
N CYS A 354 1.30 16.46 -14.13
CA CYS A 354 2.21 15.34 -13.84
C CYS A 354 3.65 15.77 -13.51
N GLY A 355 4.08 16.97 -13.91
CA GLY A 355 5.37 17.56 -13.58
C GLY A 355 5.34 18.55 -12.42
N HIS A 356 4.21 18.71 -11.71
CA HIS A 356 4.05 19.73 -10.68
C HIS A 356 4.99 19.57 -9.50
N PHE A 357 5.17 18.36 -9.00
CA PHE A 357 6.04 18.07 -7.86
C PHE A 357 7.43 17.64 -8.32
N ASP A 358 8.45 18.05 -7.58
CA ASP A 358 9.86 17.70 -7.81
C ASP A 358 10.32 16.59 -6.86
N MET A 359 9.56 16.31 -5.81
CA MET A 359 9.76 15.20 -4.88
C MET A 359 8.45 14.82 -4.19
N ILE A 360 8.25 13.53 -4.00
CA ILE A 360 7.17 12.96 -3.19
C ILE A 360 7.78 12.27 -1.98
N ILE A 361 7.26 12.59 -0.79
CA ILE A 361 7.59 11.94 0.46
C ILE A 361 6.40 11.10 0.90
N CYS A 362 6.62 9.82 1.12
CA CYS A 362 5.62 8.87 1.60
C CYS A 362 5.93 8.48 3.03
N ASP A 363 5.10 8.89 3.98
CA ASP A 363 5.17 8.35 5.32
C ASP A 363 4.47 7.00 5.39
N GLU A 364 5.02 6.08 6.18
CA GLU A 364 4.58 4.68 6.29
C GLU A 364 4.54 3.96 4.93
N ALA A 365 5.65 4.02 4.21
CA ALA A 365 5.81 3.46 2.87
C ALA A 365 5.82 1.93 2.89
N HIS A 366 4.64 1.31 2.95
CA HIS A 366 4.45 -0.13 2.87
C HIS A 366 3.46 -0.51 1.75
N ARG A 367 3.53 -1.76 1.29
CA ARG A 367 2.84 -2.30 0.10
C ARG A 367 1.35 -1.96 0.02
N SER A 368 0.62 -2.06 1.13
CA SER A 368 -0.84 -1.86 1.12
C SER A 368 -1.23 -0.45 0.70
N ILE A 369 -0.48 0.56 1.11
CA ILE A 369 -0.67 1.96 0.72
C ILE A 369 -0.32 2.13 -0.76
N TYR A 370 0.82 1.59 -1.20
CA TYR A 370 1.23 1.71 -2.60
C TYR A 370 0.23 1.07 -3.56
N ASN A 371 -0.22 -0.15 -3.27
CA ASN A 371 -1.18 -0.85 -4.14
C ASN A 371 -2.53 -0.13 -4.23
N LYS A 372 -2.98 0.46 -3.12
CA LYS A 372 -4.26 1.20 -3.07
C LYS A 372 -4.20 2.54 -3.80
N TYR A 373 -3.03 3.22 -3.74
CA TYR A 373 -2.86 4.58 -4.27
C TYR A 373 -1.80 4.66 -5.36
N ARG A 374 -1.57 3.55 -6.06
CA ARG A 374 -0.57 3.40 -7.11
C ARG A 374 -0.65 4.49 -8.18
N ASP A 375 -1.85 4.94 -8.50
CA ASP A 375 -2.08 5.92 -9.55
C ASP A 375 -1.47 7.29 -9.24
N ILE A 376 -1.35 7.69 -7.96
CA ILE A 376 -0.63 8.91 -7.58
C ILE A 376 0.84 8.85 -8.03
N PHE A 377 1.49 7.71 -7.76
CA PHE A 377 2.92 7.52 -8.06
C PHE A 377 3.19 7.29 -9.54
N HIS A 378 2.18 6.85 -10.30
CA HIS A 378 2.25 6.76 -11.76
C HIS A 378 1.92 8.09 -12.44
N TYR A 379 1.11 8.91 -11.80
CA TYR A 379 0.72 10.19 -12.34
C TYR A 379 1.83 11.23 -12.23
N PHE A 380 2.40 11.43 -11.04
CA PHE A 380 3.46 12.42 -10.84
C PHE A 380 4.83 11.86 -11.21
N ASP A 381 5.51 12.54 -12.12
CA ASP A 381 6.90 12.20 -12.50
C ASP A 381 7.91 12.83 -11.54
N ALA A 382 7.91 12.42 -10.28
CA ALA A 382 8.77 12.97 -9.24
C ALA A 382 9.61 11.87 -8.55
N PRO A 383 10.84 12.17 -8.10
CA PRO A 383 11.59 11.32 -7.18
C PRO A 383 10.78 11.01 -5.91
N LEU A 384 10.93 9.77 -5.43
CA LEU A 384 10.15 9.22 -4.32
C LEU A 384 11.06 8.92 -3.12
N VAL A 385 10.69 9.44 -1.94
CA VAL A 385 11.33 9.12 -0.66
C VAL A 385 10.30 8.46 0.25
N GLY A 386 10.51 7.18 0.55
CA GLY A 386 9.69 6.42 1.48
C GLY A 386 10.27 6.43 2.88
N LEU A 387 9.40 6.57 3.88
CA LEU A 387 9.73 6.47 5.30
C LEU A 387 8.99 5.28 5.88
N THR A 388 9.67 4.45 6.68
CA THR A 388 9.01 3.38 7.44
C THR A 388 9.74 3.14 8.76
N ALA A 389 8.99 2.71 9.76
CA ALA A 389 9.53 2.24 11.03
C ALA A 389 9.63 0.71 11.10
N THR A 390 9.10 0.01 10.10
CA THR A 390 9.17 -1.45 10.02
C THR A 390 10.64 -1.87 9.87
N PRO A 391 11.16 -2.80 10.69
CA PRO A 391 12.52 -3.30 10.55
C PRO A 391 12.79 -3.82 9.14
N LYS A 392 14.02 -3.63 8.66
CA LYS A 392 14.40 -3.95 7.27
C LYS A 392 14.12 -5.39 6.85
N ASP A 393 14.31 -6.34 7.78
CA ASP A 393 14.10 -7.77 7.54
C ASP A 393 12.60 -8.17 7.56
N GLU A 394 11.74 -7.23 7.91
CA GLU A 394 10.29 -7.41 8.02
C GLU A 394 9.50 -6.64 6.97
N ILE A 395 10.20 -5.86 6.15
CA ILE A 395 9.61 -5.15 5.03
C ILE A 395 9.32 -6.17 3.91
N ASP A 396 8.09 -6.15 3.41
CA ASP A 396 7.68 -6.97 2.27
C ASP A 396 8.62 -6.74 1.06
N LYS A 397 9.05 -7.82 0.41
CA LYS A 397 9.88 -7.82 -0.81
C LYS A 397 9.34 -6.85 -1.86
N ASN A 398 8.03 -6.82 -2.04
CA ASN A 398 7.41 -5.92 -3.03
C ASN A 398 7.56 -4.44 -2.67
N THR A 399 7.72 -4.08 -1.39
CA THR A 399 8.04 -2.70 -1.00
C THR A 399 9.44 -2.32 -1.49
N TYR A 400 10.42 -3.21 -1.37
CA TYR A 400 11.75 -2.97 -1.93
C TYR A 400 11.73 -2.83 -3.44
N GLU A 401 10.95 -3.64 -4.15
CA GLU A 401 10.77 -3.55 -5.61
C GLU A 401 10.16 -2.20 -6.03
N ILE A 402 9.19 -1.67 -5.26
CA ILE A 402 8.61 -0.33 -5.49
C ILE A 402 9.69 0.75 -5.49
N PHE A 403 10.68 0.62 -4.60
CA PHE A 403 11.78 1.56 -4.46
C PHE A 403 13.00 1.21 -5.33
N ASP A 404 12.89 0.22 -6.20
CA ASP A 404 13.98 -0.28 -7.07
C ASP A 404 15.23 -0.68 -6.24
N LEU A 405 15.00 -1.32 -5.09
CA LEU A 405 16.01 -1.74 -4.12
C LEU A 405 16.08 -3.26 -4.01
N GLU A 406 17.25 -3.76 -3.66
CA GLU A 406 17.45 -5.15 -3.29
C GLU A 406 16.74 -5.47 -1.97
N ASN A 407 16.12 -6.65 -1.90
CA ASN A 407 15.41 -7.09 -0.71
C ASN A 407 16.30 -7.07 0.55
N GLY A 408 15.82 -6.48 1.63
CA GLY A 408 16.57 -6.31 2.88
C GLY A 408 17.63 -5.21 2.86
N VAL A 409 17.80 -4.48 1.75
CA VAL A 409 18.80 -3.42 1.60
C VAL A 409 18.14 -2.06 1.33
N PRO A 410 17.65 -1.37 2.38
CA PRO A 410 17.11 -0.01 2.21
C PRO A 410 18.22 0.99 1.82
N THR A 411 17.84 2.17 1.35
CA THR A 411 18.79 3.26 1.10
C THR A 411 19.56 3.63 2.37
N TYR A 412 18.85 3.62 3.52
CA TYR A 412 19.46 3.78 4.84
C TYR A 412 18.62 3.07 5.90
N GLY A 413 19.28 2.42 6.88
CA GLY A 413 18.65 1.70 7.99
C GLY A 413 19.17 2.17 9.35
N TYR A 414 18.26 2.51 10.27
CA TYR A 414 18.56 2.81 11.67
C TYR A 414 17.48 2.24 12.58
N GLU A 415 17.72 1.04 13.07
CA GLU A 415 16.74 0.23 13.79
C GLU A 415 16.74 0.50 15.30
N LEU A 416 15.67 0.04 15.99
CA LEU A 416 15.47 0.28 17.42
C LEU A 416 16.66 -0.21 18.26
N ALA A 417 17.15 -1.42 18.00
CA ALA A 417 18.28 -1.99 18.77
C ALA A 417 19.54 -1.10 18.70
N GLN A 418 19.83 -0.54 17.52
CA GLN A 418 20.97 0.38 17.37
C GLN A 418 20.68 1.71 18.07
N ALA A 419 19.47 2.22 17.97
CA ALA A 419 19.08 3.50 18.59
C ALA A 419 19.12 3.44 20.13
N VAL A 420 18.77 2.29 20.72
CA VAL A 420 18.89 2.03 22.15
C VAL A 420 20.37 1.92 22.55
N LYS A 421 21.17 1.16 21.79
CA LYS A 421 22.62 1.04 22.03
C LYS A 421 23.32 2.39 21.99
N ASP A 422 22.92 3.27 21.09
CA ASP A 422 23.47 4.62 20.94
C ASP A 422 22.93 5.61 21.99
N GLY A 423 21.96 5.21 22.82
CA GLY A 423 21.36 6.05 23.84
C GLY A 423 20.42 7.13 23.31
N PHE A 424 19.89 7.00 22.09
CA PHE A 424 18.91 7.93 21.51
C PHE A 424 17.45 7.52 21.73
N LEU A 425 17.22 6.27 22.10
CA LEU A 425 15.92 5.73 22.49
C LEU A 425 16.09 4.88 23.76
N VAL A 426 14.99 4.65 24.50
CA VAL A 426 14.98 3.77 25.66
C VAL A 426 14.42 2.40 25.31
N ASP A 427 14.94 1.37 26.01
CA ASP A 427 14.46 0.00 25.89
C ASP A 427 13.21 -0.24 26.73
N PHE A 428 12.55 -1.36 26.49
CA PHE A 428 11.36 -1.77 27.21
C PHE A 428 11.57 -3.06 28.02
N LEU A 429 10.77 -3.21 29.07
CA LEU A 429 10.58 -4.47 29.76
C LEU A 429 9.16 -4.96 29.52
N SER A 430 9.01 -6.17 28.99
CA SER A 430 7.70 -6.80 28.87
C SER A 430 7.30 -7.44 30.21
N VAL A 431 6.14 -7.06 30.71
CA VAL A 431 5.47 -7.72 31.82
C VAL A 431 4.45 -8.66 31.21
N GLU A 432 4.81 -9.94 31.12
CA GLU A 432 3.87 -10.97 30.64
C GLU A 432 2.97 -11.35 31.79
N SER A 433 1.71 -10.98 31.68
CA SER A 433 0.67 -11.35 32.63
C SER A 433 -0.40 -12.14 31.90
N GLU A 434 -0.48 -13.42 32.21
CA GLU A 434 -1.46 -14.32 31.62
C GLU A 434 -2.78 -14.22 32.37
N VAL A 435 -3.83 -13.77 31.70
CA VAL A 435 -5.19 -13.96 32.18
C VAL A 435 -5.55 -15.43 31.91
N LYS A 436 -5.92 -16.17 32.93
CA LYS A 436 -6.12 -17.63 32.91
C LYS A 436 -6.99 -18.15 31.75
N PHE A 437 -7.93 -17.34 31.26
CA PHE A 437 -8.85 -17.68 30.17
C PHE A 437 -8.18 -17.78 28.80
N MET A 438 -7.06 -17.11 28.56
CA MET A 438 -6.45 -17.04 27.24
C MET A 438 -5.73 -18.32 26.81
N LYS A 439 -5.38 -19.23 27.76
CA LYS A 439 -4.67 -20.48 27.43
C LYS A 439 -5.58 -21.68 27.20
N LYS A 440 -6.75 -21.74 27.84
CA LYS A 440 -7.61 -22.93 27.82
C LYS A 440 -8.82 -22.87 26.89
N GLY A 441 -9.14 -21.69 26.35
CA GLY A 441 -10.43 -21.52 25.67
C GLY A 441 -11.56 -21.32 26.71
N ILE A 442 -12.79 -21.28 26.22
CA ILE A 442 -14.02 -21.19 27.04
C ILE A 442 -14.88 -22.40 26.73
N THR A 443 -15.34 -23.05 27.77
CA THR A 443 -16.37 -24.08 27.68
C THR A 443 -17.67 -23.48 28.21
N TYR A 444 -18.75 -23.55 27.44
CA TYR A 444 -20.05 -22.93 27.77
C TYR A 444 -20.57 -23.35 29.15
N ASP A 445 -20.38 -24.62 29.53
CA ASP A 445 -20.84 -25.18 30.79
C ASP A 445 -20.11 -24.62 32.06
N GLU A 446 -18.92 -24.04 31.86
CA GLU A 446 -18.09 -23.48 32.93
C GLU A 446 -18.40 -21.99 33.20
N LEU A 447 -19.31 -21.36 32.43
CA LEU A 447 -19.65 -19.95 32.51
C LEU A 447 -20.74 -19.70 33.57
N SER A 448 -20.67 -18.56 34.26
CA SER A 448 -21.76 -18.02 35.12
C SER A 448 -22.94 -17.59 34.23
N ASP A 449 -24.11 -17.36 34.84
CA ASP A 449 -25.34 -17.00 34.12
C ASP A 449 -25.18 -15.67 33.33
N GLU A 450 -24.50 -14.65 33.90
CA GLU A 450 -24.21 -13.38 33.23
C GLU A 450 -23.23 -13.57 32.08
N GLU A 451 -22.24 -14.46 32.22
CA GLU A 451 -21.26 -14.79 31.18
C GLU A 451 -21.88 -15.62 30.04
N ARG A 452 -22.86 -16.47 30.34
CA ARG A 452 -23.62 -17.20 29.33
C ARG A 452 -24.44 -16.28 28.47
N GLU A 453 -25.15 -15.31 29.05
CA GLU A 453 -25.91 -14.33 28.28
C GLU A 453 -25.00 -13.53 27.32
N ALA A 454 -23.81 -13.10 27.80
CA ALA A 454 -22.83 -12.43 26.95
C ALA A 454 -22.25 -13.35 25.86
N TYR A 455 -22.06 -14.64 26.17
CA TYR A 455 -21.60 -15.65 25.24
C TYR A 455 -22.63 -15.92 24.14
N GLU A 456 -23.90 -16.09 24.51
CA GLU A 456 -25.04 -16.28 23.61
C GLU A 456 -25.16 -15.12 22.64
N ASN A 457 -25.19 -13.88 23.13
CA ASN A 457 -25.27 -12.67 22.33
C ASN A 457 -24.08 -12.49 21.36
N THR A 458 -22.94 -13.11 21.64
CA THR A 458 -21.72 -12.95 20.85
C THR A 458 -21.51 -14.06 19.82
N PHE A 459 -21.92 -15.28 20.12
CA PHE A 459 -21.57 -16.48 19.39
C PHE A 459 -22.76 -17.27 18.84
N GLU A 460 -23.99 -16.87 19.14
CA GLU A 460 -25.19 -17.45 18.53
C GLU A 460 -25.18 -17.18 17.01
N ASP A 461 -25.38 -18.25 16.23
CA ASP A 461 -25.50 -18.13 14.79
C ASP A 461 -26.94 -17.72 14.38
N GLU A 462 -27.15 -17.40 13.11
CA GLU A 462 -28.46 -17.01 12.56
C GLU A 462 -29.55 -18.09 12.75
N ASN A 463 -29.19 -19.29 13.19
CA ASN A 463 -30.10 -20.42 13.45
C ASN A 463 -30.25 -20.76 14.95
N GLY A 464 -29.71 -19.94 15.84
CA GLY A 464 -29.81 -20.14 17.29
C GLY A 464 -28.84 -21.21 17.83
N ASN A 465 -27.80 -21.60 17.09
CA ASN A 465 -26.82 -22.57 17.56
C ASN A 465 -25.64 -21.91 18.23
N LEU A 466 -25.23 -22.44 19.38
CA LEU A 466 -24.08 -22.00 20.16
C LEU A 466 -22.94 -23.03 20.08
N PRO A 467 -21.68 -22.62 19.91
CA PRO A 467 -20.56 -23.55 20.02
C PRO A 467 -20.37 -23.96 21.50
N ALA A 468 -20.24 -25.26 21.77
CA ALA A 468 -20.03 -25.79 23.12
C ALA A 468 -18.68 -25.35 23.73
N SER A 469 -17.70 -25.00 22.91
CA SER A 469 -16.41 -24.47 23.35
C SER A 469 -15.79 -23.58 22.27
N ILE A 470 -15.00 -22.61 22.69
CA ILE A 470 -14.27 -21.68 21.83
C ILE A 470 -12.78 -21.84 22.12
N ASP A 471 -11.97 -21.92 21.05
CA ASP A 471 -10.54 -21.95 21.19
C ASP A 471 -9.94 -20.58 21.61
N ALA A 472 -8.70 -20.56 22.08
CA ALA A 472 -8.04 -19.34 22.54
C ALA A 472 -7.93 -18.25 21.47
N SER A 473 -8.01 -18.58 20.17
CA SER A 473 -7.95 -17.61 19.06
C SER A 473 -9.28 -16.86 18.87
N ALA A 474 -10.40 -17.47 19.21
CA ALA A 474 -11.73 -16.86 19.14
C ALA A 474 -12.04 -15.96 20.35
N LEU A 475 -11.27 -16.08 21.44
CA LEU A 475 -11.41 -15.30 22.68
C LEU A 475 -11.21 -13.78 22.52
N ASN A 476 -10.58 -13.34 21.43
CA ASN A 476 -10.46 -11.92 21.14
C ASN A 476 -11.80 -11.17 21.03
N SER A 477 -12.91 -11.90 20.84
CA SER A 477 -14.26 -11.32 20.85
C SER A 477 -14.81 -11.15 22.29
N TRP A 478 -14.22 -11.82 23.26
CA TRP A 478 -14.71 -11.92 24.63
C TRP A 478 -13.95 -11.09 25.66
N LEU A 479 -13.03 -10.24 25.22
CA LEU A 479 -12.30 -9.28 26.06
C LEU A 479 -13.20 -8.23 26.71
N PHE A 480 -14.51 -8.29 26.47
CA PHE A 480 -15.54 -7.40 27.03
C PHE A 480 -16.04 -7.80 28.43
N ASN A 481 -15.58 -8.96 28.97
CA ASN A 481 -15.97 -9.38 30.32
C ASN A 481 -15.43 -8.39 31.37
N LYS A 482 -16.32 -7.85 32.19
CA LYS A 482 -16.00 -6.87 33.25
C LYS A 482 -14.96 -7.35 34.24
N ASP A 483 -14.99 -8.64 34.59
CA ASP A 483 -14.03 -9.23 35.52
C ASP A 483 -12.64 -9.34 34.91
N THR A 484 -12.56 -9.66 33.62
CA THR A 484 -11.30 -9.63 32.86
C THR A 484 -10.73 -8.22 32.81
N ILE A 485 -11.56 -7.23 32.47
CA ILE A 485 -11.16 -5.82 32.46
C ILE A 485 -10.70 -5.37 33.84
N ARG A 486 -11.43 -5.71 34.92
CA ARG A 486 -11.04 -5.41 36.28
C ARG A 486 -9.67 -6.00 36.64
N GLN A 487 -9.44 -7.26 36.32
CA GLN A 487 -8.15 -7.92 36.58
C GLN A 487 -7.00 -7.24 35.80
N VAL A 488 -7.21 -6.92 34.53
CA VAL A 488 -6.22 -6.20 33.72
C VAL A 488 -5.89 -4.84 34.33
N LEU A 489 -6.91 -4.06 34.67
CA LEU A 489 -6.73 -2.75 35.33
C LEU A 489 -6.00 -2.87 36.65
N ASN A 490 -6.34 -3.85 37.49
CA ASN A 490 -5.66 -4.08 38.78
C ASN A 490 -4.17 -4.41 38.57
N VAL A 491 -3.85 -5.30 37.63
CA VAL A 491 -2.45 -5.64 37.32
C VAL A 491 -1.67 -4.40 36.84
N VAL A 492 -2.27 -3.60 35.96
CA VAL A 492 -1.66 -2.37 35.45
C VAL A 492 -1.46 -1.37 36.58
N MET A 493 -2.49 -1.05 37.37
CA MET A 493 -2.41 -0.03 38.42
C MET A 493 -1.43 -0.41 39.54
N GLN A 494 -1.24 -1.71 39.81
CA GLN A 494 -0.28 -2.20 40.81
C GLN A 494 1.15 -2.20 40.31
N ASN A 495 1.41 -2.64 39.06
CA ASN A 495 2.74 -2.97 38.57
C ASN A 495 3.32 -1.94 37.57
N ALA A 496 2.53 -0.96 37.12
CA ALA A 496 2.99 0.06 36.18
C ALA A 496 4.07 0.95 36.82
N LEU A 497 4.94 1.50 35.95
CA LEU A 497 5.90 2.54 36.38
C LEU A 497 5.15 3.78 36.86
N LYS A 498 5.56 4.30 38.00
CA LYS A 498 4.96 5.44 38.67
C LYS A 498 5.95 6.60 38.71
N ILE A 499 5.37 7.80 38.84
CA ILE A 499 6.05 9.09 39.04
C ILE A 499 5.58 9.72 40.36
N ASP A 500 6.10 10.88 40.70
CA ASP A 500 5.76 11.63 41.88
C ASP A 500 5.93 10.76 43.16
N TYR A 501 7.11 10.13 43.29
CA TYR A 501 7.47 9.24 44.41
C TYR A 501 6.51 8.06 44.60
N GLY A 502 5.98 7.53 43.47
CA GLY A 502 5.10 6.37 43.47
C GLY A 502 3.61 6.68 43.70
N SER A 503 3.26 7.96 43.87
CA SER A 503 1.88 8.38 44.11
C SER A 503 1.00 8.41 42.86
N LYS A 504 1.61 8.54 41.68
CA LYS A 504 0.92 8.70 40.40
C LYS A 504 1.45 7.72 39.36
N ILE A 505 0.55 7.04 38.65
CA ILE A 505 0.97 6.19 37.51
C ILE A 505 1.56 7.07 36.42
N GLY A 506 2.63 6.63 35.75
CA GLY A 506 3.17 7.31 34.60
C GLY A 506 2.19 7.35 33.43
N LYS A 507 2.35 8.27 32.48
CA LYS A 507 1.49 8.30 31.27
C LYS A 507 1.40 6.91 30.67
N THR A 508 0.18 6.43 30.49
CA THR A 508 -0.13 5.06 30.09
C THR A 508 -1.04 5.05 28.86
N ILE A 509 -0.76 4.20 27.90
CA ILE A 509 -1.64 3.97 26.74
C ILE A 509 -2.19 2.54 26.83
N ILE A 510 -3.51 2.39 26.86
CA ILE A 510 -4.21 1.12 26.76
C ILE A 510 -4.75 0.97 25.34
N PHE A 511 -4.27 -0.02 24.61
CA PHE A 511 -4.72 -0.32 23.25
C PHE A 511 -5.91 -1.28 23.31
N ALA A 512 -7.11 -0.76 23.00
CA ALA A 512 -8.36 -1.49 22.98
C ALA A 512 -8.68 -2.04 21.58
N LYS A 513 -9.54 -3.06 21.52
CA LYS A 513 -9.93 -3.73 20.27
C LYS A 513 -10.88 -2.88 19.42
N SER A 514 -11.86 -2.24 20.06
CA SER A 514 -12.91 -1.43 19.44
C SER A 514 -13.29 -0.26 20.34
N HIS A 515 -14.09 0.66 19.80
CA HIS A 515 -14.67 1.76 20.57
C HIS A 515 -15.45 1.26 21.79
N ASP A 516 -16.35 0.30 21.58
CA ASP A 516 -17.19 -0.24 22.66
C ASP A 516 -16.33 -0.90 23.75
N HIS A 517 -15.23 -1.58 23.37
CA HIS A 517 -14.26 -2.12 24.31
C HIS A 517 -13.56 -1.00 25.09
N ALA A 518 -13.17 0.09 24.43
CA ALA A 518 -12.53 1.23 25.09
C ALA A 518 -13.48 1.91 26.09
N GLU A 519 -14.75 2.08 25.74
CA GLU A 519 -15.79 2.63 26.64
C GLU A 519 -16.05 1.71 27.83
N GLU A 520 -16.10 0.37 27.64
CA GLU A 520 -16.29 -0.55 28.75
C GLU A 520 -15.06 -0.57 29.68
N ILE A 521 -13.84 -0.47 29.16
CA ILE A 521 -12.62 -0.31 29.98
C ILE A 521 -12.72 0.98 30.82
N LEU A 522 -13.13 2.10 30.24
CA LEU A 522 -13.29 3.38 30.93
C LEU A 522 -14.35 3.29 32.01
N LYS A 523 -15.48 2.65 31.70
CA LYS A 523 -16.58 2.46 32.66
C LYS A 523 -16.15 1.61 33.85
N VAL A 524 -15.49 0.49 33.65
CA VAL A 524 -14.96 -0.35 34.74
C VAL A 524 -13.89 0.41 35.53
N PHE A 525 -13.01 1.17 34.86
CA PHE A 525 -12.01 2.01 35.53
C PHE A 525 -12.67 3.00 36.50
N ASN A 526 -13.70 3.73 36.05
CA ASN A 526 -14.41 4.71 36.87
C ASN A 526 -15.17 4.06 38.03
N GLN A 527 -15.63 2.81 37.87
CA GLN A 527 -16.27 2.04 38.95
C GLN A 527 -15.26 1.57 39.99
N GLU A 528 -14.11 1.06 39.59
CA GLU A 528 -13.08 0.53 40.51
C GLU A 528 -12.26 1.64 41.17
N TYR A 529 -12.08 2.78 40.48
CA TYR A 529 -11.26 3.92 40.94
C TYR A 529 -12.04 5.24 40.93
N PRO A 530 -13.18 5.36 41.66
CA PRO A 530 -14.03 6.54 41.59
C PRO A 530 -13.34 7.82 42.07
N HIS A 531 -12.28 7.69 42.90
CA HIS A 531 -11.45 8.81 43.35
C HIS A 531 -10.50 9.37 42.29
N LEU A 532 -10.33 8.69 41.16
CA LEU A 532 -9.47 9.09 40.03
C LEU A 532 -10.32 9.61 38.86
N ASN A 533 -11.32 10.43 39.10
CA ASN A 533 -12.17 11.00 38.04
C ASN A 533 -11.37 11.81 37.03
N GLY A 534 -11.61 11.55 35.73
CA GLY A 534 -10.88 12.19 34.62
C GLY A 534 -9.46 11.68 34.41
N TYR A 535 -9.03 10.68 35.20
CA TYR A 535 -7.68 10.10 35.09
C TYR A 535 -7.49 9.25 33.84
N ALA A 536 -8.55 8.58 33.40
CA ALA A 536 -8.60 7.82 32.17
C ALA A 536 -9.57 8.48 31.15
N MET A 537 -9.26 8.41 29.88
CA MET A 537 -10.09 8.93 28.79
C MET A 537 -9.96 8.03 27.56
N VAL A 538 -11.08 7.83 26.85
CA VAL A 538 -11.07 7.21 25.53
C VAL A 538 -10.62 8.25 24.49
N ILE A 539 -9.64 7.90 23.69
CA ILE A 539 -9.12 8.73 22.58
C ILE A 539 -9.19 7.92 21.30
N ASP A 540 -10.23 8.16 20.51
CA ASP A 540 -10.45 7.48 19.24
C ASP A 540 -11.05 8.40 18.16
N ASN A 541 -11.28 7.85 16.95
CA ASN A 541 -11.77 8.60 15.79
C ASN A 541 -13.24 9.06 15.91
N ARG A 542 -13.99 8.59 16.89
CA ARG A 542 -15.39 8.99 17.12
C ARG A 542 -15.51 10.24 17.97
N LEU A 543 -14.43 10.65 18.62
CA LEU A 543 -14.40 11.85 19.44
C LEU A 543 -14.40 13.11 18.55
N ASN A 544 -15.38 13.99 18.71
CA ASN A 544 -15.47 15.25 17.96
C ASN A 544 -14.25 16.18 18.16
N TYR A 545 -13.52 16.03 19.27
CA TYR A 545 -12.35 16.82 19.65
C TYR A 545 -11.11 15.94 19.87
N ALA A 546 -10.94 14.91 19.06
CA ALA A 546 -9.87 13.93 19.23
C ALA A 546 -8.47 14.57 19.26
N GLN A 547 -8.23 15.60 18.44
CA GLN A 547 -6.94 16.30 18.44
C GLN A 547 -6.69 17.07 19.74
N SER A 548 -7.70 17.71 20.31
CA SER A 548 -7.59 18.38 21.61
C SER A 548 -7.30 17.39 22.73
N ALA A 549 -7.94 16.21 22.71
CA ALA A 549 -7.68 15.15 23.68
C ALA A 549 -6.25 14.60 23.58
N ILE A 550 -5.70 14.49 22.36
CA ILE A 550 -4.30 14.14 22.14
C ILE A 550 -3.36 15.23 22.67
N ASP A 551 -3.67 16.49 22.40
CA ASP A 551 -2.88 17.62 22.88
C ASP A 551 -2.88 17.71 24.42
N GLU A 552 -4.03 17.43 25.07
CA GLU A 552 -4.12 17.34 26.52
C GLU A 552 -3.35 16.14 27.09
N PHE A 553 -3.47 14.97 26.47
CA PHE A 553 -2.67 13.80 26.87
C PHE A 553 -1.18 14.04 26.69
N SER A 554 -0.80 14.83 25.68
CA SER A 554 0.60 15.16 25.41
C SER A 554 1.19 16.20 26.37
N ASP A 555 0.36 16.90 27.13
CA ASP A 555 0.84 17.84 28.14
C ASP A 555 1.19 17.07 29.45
N PRO A 556 2.46 17.11 29.92
CA PRO A 556 2.87 16.35 31.11
C PRO A 556 2.13 16.77 32.40
N LYS A 557 1.57 17.98 32.44
CA LYS A 557 0.89 18.54 33.62
C LYS A 557 -0.61 18.34 33.63
N LYS A 558 -1.20 17.88 32.50
CA LYS A 558 -2.64 17.72 32.34
C LYS A 558 -3.07 16.25 32.44
N LEU A 559 -4.35 16.07 32.82
CA LEU A 559 -5.06 14.82 32.61
C LEU A 559 -5.47 14.69 31.13
N PRO A 560 -5.71 13.51 30.62
CA PRO A 560 -5.72 12.22 31.32
C PRO A 560 -4.31 11.66 31.55
N GLN A 561 -4.18 10.79 32.55
CA GLN A 561 -2.96 10.04 32.80
C GLN A 561 -2.96 8.72 32.03
N ILE A 562 -4.15 8.18 31.77
CA ILE A 562 -4.36 6.94 31.01
C ILE A 562 -5.18 7.28 29.76
N ALA A 563 -4.61 7.05 28.60
CA ALA A 563 -5.31 7.13 27.32
C ALA A 563 -5.74 5.74 26.87
N ILE A 564 -7.03 5.51 26.66
CA ILE A 564 -7.58 4.27 26.12
C ILE A 564 -7.84 4.50 24.64
N SER A 565 -7.12 3.81 23.76
CA SER A 565 -7.17 4.07 22.31
C SER A 565 -7.40 2.80 21.51
N VAL A 566 -8.18 2.93 20.44
CA VAL A 566 -8.39 1.83 19.49
C VAL A 566 -7.30 1.78 18.45
N ASP A 567 -7.11 2.87 17.68
CA ASP A 567 -6.14 2.96 16.59
C ASP A 567 -5.43 4.32 16.54
N MET A 568 -5.97 5.34 17.18
CA MET A 568 -5.53 6.73 17.00
C MET A 568 -4.14 6.99 17.56
N LEU A 569 -3.81 6.36 18.69
CA LEU A 569 -2.51 6.49 19.35
C LEU A 569 -1.50 5.40 18.91
N ASP A 570 -1.88 4.49 18.02
CA ASP A 570 -0.98 3.48 17.46
C ASP A 570 0.15 4.15 16.66
N THR A 571 -0.17 5.27 15.99
CA THR A 571 0.76 6.07 15.19
C THR A 571 0.60 7.57 15.48
N GLY A 572 1.61 8.38 15.17
CA GLY A 572 1.45 9.83 15.05
C GLY A 572 1.52 10.68 16.31
N ILE A 573 1.66 10.14 17.53
CA ILE A 573 1.84 10.94 18.73
C ILE A 573 3.31 10.98 19.17
N ASP A 574 3.71 12.09 19.78
CA ASP A 574 5.02 12.29 20.38
C ASP A 574 4.89 12.73 21.83
N VAL A 575 4.82 11.75 22.74
CA VAL A 575 4.66 11.96 24.19
C VAL A 575 5.81 11.27 24.91
N PRO A 576 6.90 11.98 25.22
CA PRO A 576 8.10 11.42 25.87
C PRO A 576 7.80 10.77 27.24
N GLU A 577 6.78 11.26 27.94
CA GLU A 577 6.39 10.85 29.28
C GLU A 577 5.68 9.49 29.32
N VAL A 578 5.38 8.85 28.18
CA VAL A 578 4.75 7.53 28.17
C VAL A 578 5.69 6.51 28.80
N LEU A 579 5.28 5.96 29.96
CA LEU A 579 6.01 4.95 30.72
C LEU A 579 5.42 3.56 30.63
N ASN A 580 4.14 3.44 30.27
CA ASN A 580 3.46 2.15 30.25
C ASN A 580 2.63 2.00 28.98
N LEU A 581 2.76 0.86 28.32
CA LEU A 581 1.93 0.45 27.19
C LEU A 581 1.18 -0.83 27.58
N VAL A 582 -0.11 -0.86 27.34
CA VAL A 582 -0.97 -1.99 27.66
C VAL A 582 -1.61 -2.53 26.39
N PHE A 583 -1.22 -3.72 25.98
CA PHE A 583 -1.79 -4.40 24.82
C PHE A 583 -2.99 -5.25 25.28
N PHE A 584 -4.16 -4.67 25.17
CA PHE A 584 -5.43 -5.32 25.48
C PHE A 584 -6.22 -5.62 24.20
N LYS A 585 -5.49 -5.86 23.13
CA LYS A 585 -5.97 -6.35 21.83
C LYS A 585 -4.93 -7.25 21.17
N LYS A 586 -5.36 -8.18 20.33
CA LYS A 586 -4.46 -8.92 19.44
C LYS A 586 -4.04 -8.03 18.28
N VAL A 587 -2.75 -7.88 18.10
CA VAL A 587 -2.17 -7.14 16.97
C VAL A 587 -1.75 -8.16 15.91
N LEU A 588 -2.28 -8.02 14.69
CA LEU A 588 -2.02 -8.97 13.60
C LEU A 588 -0.89 -8.50 12.67
N SER A 589 -0.56 -7.20 12.70
CA SER A 589 0.51 -6.63 11.88
C SER A 589 1.75 -6.35 12.73
N LYS A 590 2.86 -6.94 12.35
CA LYS A 590 4.15 -6.75 13.01
C LYS A 590 4.64 -5.30 12.92
N ALA A 591 4.44 -4.66 11.76
CA ALA A 591 4.72 -3.23 11.58
C ALA A 591 3.94 -2.36 12.57
N LYS A 592 2.63 -2.62 12.69
CA LYS A 592 1.76 -1.93 13.66
C LYS A 592 2.20 -2.18 15.10
N PHE A 593 2.59 -3.41 15.43
CA PHE A 593 3.10 -3.75 16.75
C PHE A 593 4.35 -2.92 17.13
N TRP A 594 5.33 -2.82 16.21
CA TRP A 594 6.52 -2.01 16.42
C TRP A 594 6.23 -0.50 16.49
N GLN A 595 5.27 -0.01 15.72
CA GLN A 595 4.83 1.38 15.81
C GLN A 595 4.22 1.69 17.18
N MET A 596 3.40 0.77 17.73
CA MET A 596 2.80 0.89 19.05
C MET A 596 3.88 0.85 20.14
N ILE A 597 4.83 -0.10 20.10
CA ILE A 597 5.99 -0.15 21.01
C ILE A 597 6.77 1.17 20.95
N GLY A 598 6.94 1.72 19.77
CA GLY A 598 7.61 2.99 19.54
C GLY A 598 7.00 4.21 20.25
N ARG A 599 5.79 4.09 20.82
CA ARG A 599 5.19 5.17 21.63
C ARG A 599 5.91 5.36 22.96
N GLY A 600 6.50 4.31 23.51
CA GLY A 600 7.24 4.37 24.78
C GLY A 600 8.75 4.64 24.65
N THR A 601 9.33 4.60 23.47
CA THR A 601 10.81 4.61 23.28
C THR A 601 11.49 5.95 23.46
N ARG A 602 10.75 7.06 23.62
CA ARG A 602 11.31 8.41 23.76
C ARG A 602 12.14 8.58 25.03
N LEU A 603 13.25 9.29 24.94
CA LEU A 603 13.96 9.83 26.08
C LEU A 603 13.10 10.86 26.80
N CYS A 604 13.12 10.89 28.11
CA CYS A 604 12.48 11.92 28.94
C CYS A 604 13.36 12.22 30.16
N PRO A 605 14.18 13.27 30.10
CA PRO A 605 15.06 13.64 31.20
C PRO A 605 14.26 14.05 32.45
N GLY A 606 14.73 13.59 33.61
CA GLY A 606 14.17 13.97 34.93
C GLY A 606 12.74 13.47 35.23
N LEU A 607 12.20 12.55 34.41
CA LEU A 607 10.81 12.08 34.53
C LEU A 607 10.53 11.30 35.81
N LEU A 608 11.50 10.52 36.29
CA LEU A 608 11.37 9.65 37.45
C LEU A 608 12.00 10.34 38.67
N ASP A 609 11.29 11.31 39.23
CA ASP A 609 11.69 12.02 40.43
C ASP A 609 13.10 12.67 40.36
N GLY A 610 13.41 13.20 39.18
CA GLY A 610 14.70 13.82 38.86
C GLY A 610 15.68 12.88 38.13
N GLU A 611 15.38 11.58 38.06
CA GLU A 611 16.12 10.65 37.20
C GLU A 611 15.53 10.58 35.79
N ASP A 612 16.38 10.32 34.82
CA ASP A 612 16.00 10.16 33.42
C ASP A 612 15.23 8.86 33.22
N LYS A 613 14.30 8.87 32.28
CA LYS A 613 13.61 7.67 31.80
C LYS A 613 14.61 6.71 31.18
N LYS A 614 14.90 5.57 31.84
CA LYS A 614 15.84 4.54 31.37
C LYS A 614 15.16 3.38 30.66
N LYS A 615 13.84 3.19 30.91
CA LYS A 615 13.03 2.10 30.37
C LYS A 615 11.55 2.46 30.46
N PHE A 616 10.71 1.69 29.77
CA PHE A 616 9.25 1.72 29.91
C PHE A 616 8.72 0.29 29.98
N TYR A 617 7.48 0.13 30.47
CA TYR A 617 6.86 -1.18 30.63
C TYR A 617 5.83 -1.44 29.55
N ILE A 618 5.78 -2.71 29.10
CA ILE A 618 4.76 -3.22 28.21
C ILE A 618 4.02 -4.35 28.89
N PHE A 619 2.71 -4.19 29.09
CA PHE A 619 1.81 -5.21 29.57
C PHE A 619 1.12 -5.86 28.37
N ASP A 620 1.40 -7.11 28.10
CA ASP A 620 0.79 -7.85 26.99
C ASP A 620 -0.18 -8.90 27.52
N PHE A 621 -1.47 -8.59 27.47
CA PHE A 621 -2.52 -9.49 27.90
C PHE A 621 -3.05 -10.40 26.79
N CYS A 622 -2.64 -10.17 25.54
CA CYS A 622 -3.12 -10.90 24.36
C CYS A 622 -2.07 -11.78 23.68
N GLY A 623 -0.92 -12.00 24.34
CA GLY A 623 0.14 -12.86 23.82
C GLY A 623 0.74 -12.35 22.49
N ASN A 624 0.81 -11.03 22.31
CA ASN A 624 1.39 -10.43 21.11
C ASN A 624 2.90 -10.69 21.06
N PHE A 625 3.59 -10.62 22.21
CA PHE A 625 5.00 -10.93 22.28
C PHE A 625 5.29 -12.39 21.96
N GLU A 626 4.49 -13.33 22.47
CA GLU A 626 4.62 -14.74 22.14
C GLU A 626 4.39 -14.95 20.64
N PHE A 627 3.32 -14.38 20.09
CA PHE A 627 3.01 -14.43 18.66
C PHE A 627 4.16 -13.91 17.80
N PHE A 628 4.82 -12.80 18.18
CA PHE A 628 5.93 -12.24 17.42
C PHE A 628 7.32 -12.75 17.86
N ARG A 629 7.51 -13.34 19.05
CA ARG A 629 8.75 -13.95 19.56
C ARG A 629 8.99 -15.36 19.02
N MET A 630 7.97 -16.11 18.67
CA MET A 630 8.12 -17.32 17.87
C MET A 630 8.91 -17.05 16.59
N ASN A 631 9.17 -15.76 16.32
CA ASN A 631 9.97 -15.23 15.23
C ASN A 631 11.42 -14.83 15.59
N LYS A 632 11.84 -14.91 16.85
CA LYS A 632 13.21 -14.54 17.28
C LYS A 632 14.20 -15.70 17.29
N GLY A 633 13.74 -16.92 17.09
CA GLY A 633 14.61 -18.10 16.94
C GLY A 633 14.52 -18.60 15.51
N ASN A 634 15.43 -18.21 14.65
CA ASN A 634 15.62 -18.77 13.31
C ASN A 634 14.34 -18.96 12.49
N ALA A 635 13.92 -18.00 11.84
CA ALA A 635 12.85 -17.77 10.90
C ALA A 635 11.85 -16.80 11.51
N THR A 636 11.70 -15.69 10.85
CA THR A 636 10.40 -15.06 10.74
C THR A 636 9.39 -16.22 10.65
N PRO A 637 8.29 -16.25 11.43
CA PRO A 637 7.14 -16.89 10.88
C PRO A 637 6.81 -15.97 9.75
N ASN A 638 7.22 -16.38 8.60
CA ASN A 638 6.46 -16.08 7.46
C ASN A 638 5.02 -16.25 7.95
N MET A 639 4.21 -15.20 7.90
CA MET A 639 2.85 -15.43 7.47
C MET A 639 3.08 -16.24 6.21
N ILE A 640 2.95 -17.57 6.32
CA ILE A 640 3.16 -18.48 5.21
C ILE A 640 2.30 -17.88 4.16
N ALA A 641 2.92 -17.34 3.11
CA ALA A 641 2.16 -16.74 2.03
C ALA A 641 1.09 -17.76 1.73
N VAL A 642 -0.14 -17.36 1.45
CA VAL A 642 -1.25 -18.32 1.27
C VAL A 642 -0.80 -19.48 0.37
N GLN A 643 0.13 -19.18 -0.53
CA GLN A 643 0.82 -20.15 -1.38
C GLN A 643 1.64 -21.19 -0.62
N GLY A 644 2.40 -20.78 0.39
CA GLY A 644 3.15 -21.75 1.23
C GLY A 644 2.23 -22.58 2.11
N ALA A 645 1.11 -22.01 2.58
CA ALA A 645 0.08 -22.80 3.29
C ALA A 645 -0.56 -23.83 2.35
N ILE A 646 -0.85 -23.46 1.10
CA ILE A 646 -1.34 -24.38 0.06
C ILE A 646 -0.29 -25.48 -0.19
N PHE A 647 0.98 -25.15 -0.34
CA PHE A 647 2.06 -26.11 -0.51
C PHE A 647 2.10 -27.13 0.64
N GLY A 648 2.01 -26.68 1.90
CA GLY A 648 1.94 -27.55 3.06
C GLY A 648 0.73 -28.49 3.05
N LEU A 649 -0.46 -27.97 2.70
CA LEU A 649 -1.68 -28.77 2.57
C LEU A 649 -1.56 -29.81 1.45
N GLN A 650 -1.06 -29.43 0.28
CA GLN A 650 -0.83 -30.33 -0.84
C GLN A 650 0.15 -31.45 -0.46
N PHE A 651 1.19 -31.13 0.29
CA PHE A 651 2.17 -32.11 0.76
C PHE A 651 1.55 -33.11 1.74
N GLU A 652 0.74 -32.65 2.70
CA GLU A 652 0.02 -33.53 3.63
C GLU A 652 -1.01 -34.40 2.92
N ILE A 653 -1.71 -33.88 1.92
CA ILE A 653 -2.64 -34.65 1.07
C ILE A 653 -1.87 -35.73 0.30
N ALA A 654 -0.74 -35.36 -0.35
CA ALA A 654 0.07 -36.32 -1.09
C ALA A 654 0.63 -37.46 -0.18
N TYR A 655 0.97 -37.12 1.08
CA TYR A 655 1.33 -38.11 2.10
C TYR A 655 0.15 -39.04 2.43
N LYS A 656 -1.05 -38.48 2.71
CA LYS A 656 -2.23 -39.26 3.04
C LYS A 656 -2.72 -40.16 1.91
N LEU A 657 -2.61 -39.73 0.68
CA LEU A 657 -2.99 -40.49 -0.50
C LEU A 657 -2.10 -41.72 -0.76
N GLN A 658 -1.05 -41.94 0.01
CA GLN A 658 -0.26 -43.18 -0.03
C GLN A 658 -0.95 -44.36 0.68
N ASP A 659 -1.93 -44.10 1.55
CA ASP A 659 -2.64 -45.14 2.28
C ASP A 659 -3.38 -46.08 1.33
N MET A 660 -3.38 -47.37 1.64
CA MET A 660 -3.95 -48.44 0.80
C MET A 660 -5.43 -48.20 0.41
N GLN A 661 -6.19 -47.51 1.27
CA GLN A 661 -7.59 -47.22 1.03
C GLN A 661 -7.84 -46.18 -0.06
N PHE A 662 -6.80 -45.41 -0.44
CA PHE A 662 -6.89 -44.31 -1.41
C PHE A 662 -6.20 -44.64 -2.74
N GLN A 663 -6.01 -45.92 -3.09
CA GLN A 663 -5.26 -46.36 -4.27
C GLN A 663 -6.12 -46.49 -5.53
N THR A 664 -7.14 -45.65 -5.72
CA THR A 664 -7.91 -45.59 -6.98
C THR A 664 -7.11 -44.89 -8.07
N GLU A 665 -7.38 -45.15 -9.33
CA GLU A 665 -6.66 -44.52 -10.45
C GLU A 665 -6.82 -43.01 -10.47
N GLU A 666 -8.00 -42.47 -10.10
CA GLU A 666 -8.28 -41.05 -9.99
C GLU A 666 -7.47 -40.40 -8.89
N LEU A 667 -7.39 -41.01 -7.70
CA LEU A 667 -6.63 -40.47 -6.58
C LEU A 667 -5.11 -40.56 -6.80
N LYS A 668 -4.64 -41.58 -7.52
CA LYS A 668 -3.24 -41.66 -7.96
C LYS A 668 -2.89 -40.57 -8.95
N ALA A 669 -3.77 -40.29 -9.92
CA ALA A 669 -3.60 -39.20 -10.88
C ALA A 669 -3.59 -37.84 -10.15
N PHE A 670 -4.51 -37.65 -9.21
CA PHE A 670 -4.56 -36.44 -8.38
C PHE A 670 -3.28 -36.27 -7.55
N ARG A 671 -2.83 -37.33 -6.86
CA ARG A 671 -1.55 -37.29 -6.15
C ARG A 671 -0.38 -36.91 -7.06
N THR A 672 -0.36 -37.47 -8.27
CA THR A 672 0.70 -37.18 -9.25
C THR A 672 0.70 -35.70 -9.64
N SER A 673 -0.47 -35.12 -9.89
CA SER A 673 -0.58 -33.67 -10.23
C SER A 673 -0.12 -32.79 -9.08
N LEU A 674 -0.47 -33.11 -7.82
CA LEU A 674 0.01 -32.40 -6.64
C LEU A 674 1.54 -32.44 -6.53
N VAL A 675 2.13 -33.62 -6.71
CA VAL A 675 3.59 -33.80 -6.67
C VAL A 675 4.28 -32.99 -7.77
N GLU A 676 3.78 -33.03 -9.00
CA GLU A 676 4.32 -32.27 -10.12
C GLU A 676 4.28 -30.75 -9.86
N HIS A 677 3.17 -30.27 -9.32
CA HIS A 677 3.02 -28.88 -8.93
C HIS A 677 4.02 -28.48 -7.86
N MET A 678 4.13 -29.25 -6.77
CA MET A 678 5.08 -28.97 -5.67
C MET A 678 6.54 -29.01 -6.14
N VAL A 679 6.91 -30.00 -6.94
CA VAL A 679 8.26 -30.09 -7.53
C VAL A 679 8.57 -28.83 -8.37
N SER A 680 7.63 -28.40 -9.20
CA SER A 680 7.77 -27.20 -10.01
C SER A 680 7.99 -25.94 -9.13
N GLN A 681 7.25 -25.81 -8.03
CA GLN A 681 7.41 -24.68 -7.10
C GLN A 681 8.81 -24.69 -6.43
N VAL A 682 9.27 -25.86 -5.95
CA VAL A 682 10.60 -25.99 -5.33
C VAL A 682 11.72 -25.76 -6.35
N GLN A 683 11.56 -26.19 -7.60
CA GLN A 683 12.56 -25.97 -8.66
C GLN A 683 12.68 -24.51 -9.08
N LYS A 684 11.61 -23.70 -8.96
CA LYS A 684 11.60 -22.26 -9.24
C LYS A 684 12.34 -21.44 -8.19
N LEU A 685 12.64 -21.98 -7.00
CA LEU A 685 13.31 -21.25 -5.94
C LEU A 685 14.71 -20.80 -6.37
N ASN A 686 14.99 -19.52 -6.15
CA ASN A 686 16.30 -18.96 -6.44
C ASN A 686 17.34 -19.46 -5.41
N ARG A 687 18.21 -20.36 -5.82
CA ARG A 687 19.25 -20.98 -4.98
C ARG A 687 20.33 -20.00 -4.49
N ASP A 688 20.44 -18.82 -5.08
CA ASP A 688 21.35 -17.78 -4.64
C ASP A 688 20.77 -16.90 -3.54
N ASN A 689 19.46 -16.99 -3.29
CA ASN A 689 18.81 -16.30 -2.19
C ASN A 689 19.32 -16.83 -0.84
N PHE A 690 19.62 -15.93 0.09
CA PHE A 690 20.15 -16.26 1.43
C PHE A 690 19.20 -17.20 2.20
N ALA A 691 17.88 -16.94 2.17
CA ALA A 691 16.91 -17.79 2.84
C ALA A 691 16.90 -19.21 2.26
N VAL A 692 16.95 -19.34 0.93
CA VAL A 692 16.99 -20.63 0.24
C VAL A 692 18.30 -21.37 0.55
N LYS A 693 19.43 -20.66 0.63
CA LYS A 693 20.74 -21.25 0.98
C LYS A 693 20.76 -21.91 2.36
N GLN A 694 20.02 -21.36 3.33
CA GLN A 694 19.95 -21.98 4.67
C GLN A 694 19.21 -23.31 4.66
N HIS A 695 18.28 -23.49 3.72
CA HIS A 695 17.44 -24.69 3.58
C HIS A 695 17.81 -25.54 2.34
N LEU A 696 18.96 -25.26 1.71
CA LEU A 696 19.38 -25.83 0.42
C LEU A 696 19.30 -27.35 0.40
N LYS A 697 19.66 -28.02 1.51
CA LYS A 697 19.57 -29.48 1.66
C LYS A 697 18.17 -30.00 1.37
N TYR A 698 17.14 -29.33 1.86
CA TYR A 698 15.75 -29.72 1.67
C TYR A 698 15.22 -29.30 0.29
N VAL A 699 15.64 -28.14 -0.18
CA VAL A 699 15.32 -27.66 -1.53
C VAL A 699 15.85 -28.62 -2.59
N GLU A 700 17.09 -29.11 -2.47
CA GLU A 700 17.66 -30.08 -3.39
C GLU A 700 16.97 -31.43 -3.30
N LEU A 701 16.63 -31.88 -2.08
CA LEU A 701 15.95 -33.13 -1.86
C LEU A 701 14.57 -33.16 -2.52
N TYR A 702 13.75 -32.14 -2.29
CA TYR A 702 12.35 -32.09 -2.77
C TYR A 702 12.20 -31.42 -4.14
N ALA A 703 13.27 -30.97 -4.78
CA ALA A 703 13.29 -30.64 -6.21
C ALA A 703 13.30 -31.89 -7.09
N ASP A 704 13.63 -33.06 -6.53
CA ASP A 704 13.56 -34.36 -7.22
C ASP A 704 12.22 -35.03 -6.95
N LYS A 705 11.46 -35.36 -8.03
CA LYS A 705 10.19 -36.06 -7.98
C LYS A 705 10.26 -37.42 -7.26
N ASN A 706 11.41 -38.09 -7.31
CA ASN A 706 11.61 -39.38 -6.64
C ASN A 706 11.51 -39.30 -5.11
N SER A 707 11.79 -38.17 -4.51
CA SER A 707 11.67 -37.95 -3.07
C SER A 707 10.22 -38.04 -2.56
N TYR A 708 9.23 -37.94 -3.45
CA TYR A 708 7.82 -38.04 -3.11
C TYR A 708 7.24 -39.49 -3.25
N ASN A 709 8.07 -40.46 -3.65
CA ASN A 709 7.59 -41.84 -3.87
C ASN A 709 7.17 -42.55 -2.57
N ALA A 710 7.82 -42.20 -1.44
CA ALA A 710 7.54 -42.81 -0.14
C ALA A 710 7.69 -41.72 0.96
N LEU A 711 6.65 -40.87 1.09
CA LEU A 711 6.63 -39.81 2.09
C LEU A 711 6.37 -40.37 3.48
N THR A 712 7.03 -39.80 4.48
CA THR A 712 6.85 -40.08 5.91
C THR A 712 6.19 -38.88 6.60
N TYR A 713 5.74 -39.06 7.84
CA TYR A 713 5.23 -37.92 8.64
C TYR A 713 6.31 -36.86 8.90
N ALA A 714 7.58 -37.28 9.03
CA ALA A 714 8.70 -36.35 9.17
C ALA A 714 8.85 -35.43 7.94
N ASP A 715 8.58 -35.96 6.73
CA ASP A 715 8.63 -35.18 5.49
C ASP A 715 7.55 -34.10 5.46
N THR A 716 6.37 -34.35 6.03
CA THR A 716 5.31 -33.35 6.13
C THR A 716 5.70 -32.19 7.06
N LEU A 717 6.42 -32.46 8.13
CA LEU A 717 6.95 -31.43 9.03
C LEU A 717 8.03 -30.60 8.32
N ILE A 718 8.98 -31.25 7.64
CA ILE A 718 10.00 -30.57 6.83
C ILE A 718 9.36 -29.69 5.77
N ALA A 719 8.36 -30.21 5.03
CA ALA A 719 7.66 -29.43 4.03
C ALA A 719 7.01 -28.17 4.62
N ARG A 720 6.41 -28.28 5.80
CA ARG A 720 5.72 -27.17 6.47
C ARG A 720 6.67 -26.16 7.11
N GLU A 721 7.74 -26.63 7.73
CA GLU A 721 8.64 -25.78 8.51
C GLU A 721 9.79 -25.21 7.68
N GLU A 722 10.30 -25.96 6.71
CA GLU A 722 11.51 -25.64 5.98
C GLU A 722 11.27 -25.18 4.53
N LEU A 723 10.26 -25.75 3.84
CA LEU A 723 9.99 -25.46 2.41
C LEU A 723 8.86 -24.47 2.21
N ALA A 724 7.71 -24.66 2.87
CA ALA A 724 6.54 -23.79 2.71
C ALA A 724 6.83 -22.30 2.91
N PRO A 725 7.70 -21.89 3.85
CA PRO A 725 8.12 -20.51 4.00
C PRO A 725 8.90 -19.93 2.83
N LEU A 726 9.51 -20.77 2.00
CA LEU A 726 10.33 -20.36 0.86
C LEU A 726 9.51 -20.23 -0.44
N ILE A 727 8.29 -20.82 -0.48
CA ILE A 727 7.45 -20.80 -1.67
C ILE A 727 7.00 -19.37 -1.98
N GLU A 728 7.41 -18.86 -3.13
CA GLU A 728 7.08 -17.52 -3.59
C GLU A 728 5.62 -17.43 -4.03
N PRO A 729 4.91 -16.32 -3.72
CA PRO A 729 3.56 -16.12 -4.21
C PRO A 729 3.57 -15.98 -5.74
N GLU A 730 2.75 -16.78 -6.42
CA GLU A 730 2.47 -16.61 -7.83
C GLU A 730 1.51 -15.40 -8.02
N PRO A 731 1.49 -14.77 -9.23
CA PRO A 731 0.69 -13.57 -9.48
C PRO A 731 -0.82 -13.88 -9.64
N ASP A 732 -1.35 -14.73 -8.80
CA ASP A 732 -2.75 -15.15 -8.80
C ASP A 732 -3.64 -14.22 -7.95
N ASP A 733 -4.96 -14.25 -8.22
CA ASP A 733 -5.94 -13.54 -7.42
C ASP A 733 -5.90 -14.02 -5.96
N PRO A 734 -5.67 -13.15 -4.96
CA PRO A 734 -5.65 -13.52 -3.55
C PRO A 734 -6.96 -14.19 -3.06
N LYS A 735 -8.09 -13.95 -3.73
CA LYS A 735 -9.36 -14.60 -3.42
C LYS A 735 -9.40 -16.04 -3.92
N ALA A 736 -8.86 -16.30 -5.12
CA ALA A 736 -8.73 -17.63 -5.67
C ALA A 736 -7.83 -18.50 -4.78
N LEU A 737 -6.65 -17.99 -4.40
CA LEU A 737 -5.72 -18.68 -3.51
C LEU A 737 -6.35 -19.06 -2.15
N ARG A 738 -7.15 -18.14 -1.55
CA ARG A 738 -7.86 -18.43 -0.29
C ARG A 738 -8.95 -19.49 -0.47
N PHE A 739 -9.55 -19.55 -1.65
CA PHE A 739 -10.52 -20.56 -1.99
C PHE A 739 -9.86 -21.93 -2.14
N ASP A 740 -8.71 -22.00 -2.83
CA ASP A 740 -7.92 -23.22 -2.98
C ASP A 740 -7.42 -23.74 -1.62
N ALA A 741 -6.93 -22.86 -0.76
CA ALA A 741 -6.54 -23.24 0.60
C ALA A 741 -7.71 -23.82 1.40
N LEU A 742 -8.93 -23.28 1.24
CA LEU A 742 -10.14 -23.84 1.85
C LEU A 742 -10.46 -25.25 1.30
N LEU A 743 -10.39 -25.42 -0.01
CA LEU A 743 -10.64 -26.74 -0.66
C LEU A 743 -9.65 -27.79 -0.18
N TYR A 744 -8.34 -27.53 -0.27
CA TYR A 744 -7.31 -28.44 0.22
C TYR A 744 -7.45 -28.73 1.71
N GLY A 745 -7.86 -27.75 2.52
CA GLY A 745 -8.15 -27.95 3.94
C GLY A 745 -9.31 -28.92 4.18
N ILE A 746 -10.39 -28.87 3.38
CA ILE A 746 -11.53 -29.80 3.44
C ILE A 746 -11.10 -31.20 2.99
N GLU A 747 -10.36 -31.30 1.89
CA GLU A 747 -9.85 -32.56 1.36
C GLU A 747 -8.94 -33.27 2.37
N LEU A 748 -8.01 -32.55 2.97
CA LEU A 748 -7.15 -33.10 4.00
C LEU A 748 -7.93 -33.59 5.23
N ALA A 749 -8.92 -32.79 5.68
CA ALA A 749 -9.77 -33.19 6.80
C ALA A 749 -10.54 -34.47 6.49
N TYR A 750 -11.08 -34.62 5.28
CA TYR A 750 -11.76 -35.84 4.81
C TYR A 750 -10.79 -37.02 4.81
N LEU A 751 -9.61 -36.89 4.20
CA LEU A 751 -8.60 -37.97 4.15
C LEU A 751 -8.08 -38.35 5.53
N ALA A 752 -8.04 -37.40 6.46
CA ALA A 752 -7.61 -37.64 7.84
C ALA A 752 -8.74 -38.18 8.76
N GLY A 753 -9.96 -38.37 8.25
CA GLY A 753 -11.12 -38.78 9.06
C GLY A 753 -11.56 -37.74 10.10
N LYS A 754 -11.22 -36.47 9.90
CA LYS A 754 -11.61 -35.36 10.79
C LYS A 754 -12.93 -34.74 10.36
N PRO A 755 -13.68 -34.07 11.29
CA PRO A 755 -14.88 -33.34 10.93
C PRO A 755 -14.57 -32.19 9.94
N TYR A 756 -15.29 -32.14 8.82
CA TYR A 756 -15.15 -31.12 7.77
C TYR A 756 -16.44 -30.33 7.51
N THR A 757 -17.45 -30.50 8.37
CA THR A 757 -18.77 -29.83 8.25
C THR A 757 -18.67 -28.33 8.20
N ARG A 758 -17.79 -27.71 9.01
CA ARG A 758 -17.55 -26.24 9.03
C ARG A 758 -16.96 -25.75 7.70
N GLY A 759 -15.92 -26.42 7.20
CA GLY A 759 -15.33 -26.10 5.89
C GLY A 759 -16.32 -26.24 4.75
N ARG A 760 -17.16 -27.28 4.76
CA ARG A 760 -18.24 -27.49 3.78
C ARG A 760 -19.28 -26.38 3.84
N SER A 761 -19.68 -25.94 5.04
CA SER A 761 -20.61 -24.82 5.20
C SER A 761 -20.03 -23.49 4.67
N GLU A 762 -18.76 -23.25 4.90
CA GLU A 762 -18.08 -22.07 4.39
C GLU A 762 -17.92 -22.11 2.86
N LEU A 763 -17.62 -23.28 2.30
CA LEU A 763 -17.59 -23.49 0.86
C LEU A 763 -18.96 -23.20 0.23
N LEU A 764 -20.04 -23.70 0.83
CA LEU A 764 -21.40 -23.46 0.35
C LEU A 764 -21.80 -21.98 0.47
N LYS A 765 -21.41 -21.27 1.54
CA LYS A 765 -21.62 -19.83 1.66
C LYS A 765 -20.89 -19.05 0.56
N LYS A 766 -19.66 -19.39 0.26
CA LYS A 766 -18.87 -18.76 -0.80
C LYS A 766 -19.42 -19.08 -2.20
N ALA A 767 -19.83 -20.31 -2.44
CA ALA A 767 -20.44 -20.72 -3.70
C ALA A 767 -21.82 -20.07 -3.96
N LYS A 768 -22.57 -19.72 -2.90
CA LYS A 768 -23.82 -18.95 -3.02
C LYS A 768 -23.59 -17.45 -3.24
N ALA A 769 -22.41 -16.93 -2.91
CA ALA A 769 -22.07 -15.51 -3.05
C ALA A 769 -21.48 -15.18 -4.43
N VAL A 770 -21.21 -16.19 -5.26
CA VAL A 770 -20.78 -16.08 -6.65
C VAL A 770 -21.98 -16.35 -7.56
#